data_d0c609cb9baef8d6e531708aec10ced2
#
_entry.id   d0c609cb9baef8d6e531708aec10ced2
#
_cell.length_a   1.000
_cell.length_b   1.000
_cell.length_c   1.000
_cell.angle_alpha   90.00
_cell.angle_beta   90.00
_cell.angle_gamma   90.00
#
_symmetry.space_group_name_H-M   'P 1'
#
loop_
_entity.id
_entity.type
_entity.pdbx_description
1 polymer ?
#
loop_
_entity_poly.entity_id
_entity_poly.type
_entity_poly.pdbx_seq_one_letter_code
_entity_poly.pdbx_strand_id
1 'polypeptide(L)'
;MKSASCAGLYALLFLLSNITTAQADEGFWLFNAPPLDQLKNKHDFSPDPAWFEHLQKSSVRFNSGGSGSFVSPEGLVITNHHVGADELENFSDSEHNYLRDGFYAATAAEEKKCYDLELNVLESIEDVTDRVNAAVPQGATSEQGLAARRKAIADIEQESMKSTGLRSDVVTLFEGASYQLYRYKQYTDVRLVFAPEAQIAFFGGDPDNFEYPRYDLDICLFRVYENGRPVHPEHYLRFSPDGPSEHELTFVSGNPGFTDRLATTAAIEEHRDVWLPILLAAFYRREVLLDTYTARSSENARKAREELLLVQNGRKALAGQLTGLLDPQTFQLVAARQDSLEKEAAKDPRFSGLTESYAQIQKAIETGREDLINYLFYEGLVPRSALVRGIQNRPLGFDSQLFRFARGLVRAAVEQKKENEKRLPEYRETSRKTLELLLFSEAPVYDDLEVQLLTDSLTNLIVRYGVDDPVVKDLLQGKSPHDRAYELISGTQVKDVQFRRKLYQGGLQALNETTDPMIKFAMATDETARRARQAVEEQNEVCQTAYARIAKAKLAIQGHEFAPDATFSLRLSFGTTDRYEEDGKTIPAFTDFAGLYQRAAQHENQAPFDLPKRWLDRRSALNPHTPFNFVSTADSTGGNSGSPVVNRKGEFVGILFDGNIQSLPVDYLYTDKQARAVAVDSRAILEALDNVYQIPALVTELTGKRAN
;
A
#
# COMPACT_ATOMS: atom_id res chain seq x y z
N MET A 1 -82.82 -12.06 -20.21
CA MET A 1 -82.49 -13.09 -21.21
C MET A 1 -81.04 -12.99 -21.59
N LYS A 2 -80.31 -14.01 -21.25
CA LYS A 2 -79.02 -14.48 -21.71
C LYS A 2 -77.90 -13.43 -21.94
N SER A 3 -77.02 -13.35 -20.96
CA SER A 3 -75.63 -12.87 -20.95
C SER A 3 -74.75 -13.84 -21.78
N ALA A 4 -73.75 -13.28 -22.51
CA ALA A 4 -72.66 -14.05 -23.03
C ALA A 4 -71.38 -13.33 -22.59
N SER A 5 -70.68 -14.00 -21.69
CA SER A 5 -69.32 -13.63 -21.25
C SER A 5 -68.28 -13.95 -22.33
N CYS A 6 -67.48 -12.99 -22.76
CA CYS A 6 -66.22 -13.23 -23.45
C CYS A 6 -65.04 -13.01 -22.45
N ALA A 7 -64.46 -14.11 -22.06
CA ALA A 7 -63.18 -14.10 -21.32
C ALA A 7 -62.01 -13.95 -22.32
N GLY A 8 -61.38 -12.78 -22.32
CA GLY A 8 -60.16 -12.55 -23.07
C GLY A 8 -58.95 -13.02 -22.25
N LEU A 9 -58.26 -14.03 -22.77
CA LEU A 9 -57.02 -14.58 -22.23
C LEU A 9 -55.87 -13.65 -22.61
N TYR A 10 -55.38 -12.83 -21.66
CA TYR A 10 -54.12 -12.09 -21.83
C TYR A 10 -52.94 -13.03 -21.50
N ALA A 11 -52.31 -13.56 -22.55
CA ALA A 11 -51.02 -14.21 -22.44
C ALA A 11 -49.97 -13.15 -22.23
N LEU A 12 -49.51 -12.98 -20.97
CA LEU A 12 -48.33 -12.18 -20.62
C LEU A 12 -47.08 -12.98 -21.01
N LEU A 13 -46.52 -12.69 -22.19
CA LEU A 13 -45.17 -13.13 -22.54
C LEU A 13 -44.20 -12.38 -21.64
N PHE A 14 -43.72 -13.03 -20.60
CA PHE A 14 -42.49 -12.63 -19.90
C PHE A 14 -41.31 -12.89 -20.85
N LEU A 15 -40.91 -11.87 -21.57
CA LEU A 15 -39.54 -11.79 -22.11
C LEU A 15 -38.60 -11.76 -20.92
N LEU A 16 -38.08 -12.92 -20.52
CA LEU A 16 -36.86 -13.05 -19.78
C LEU A 16 -35.73 -12.51 -20.67
N SER A 17 -35.55 -11.20 -20.66
CA SER A 17 -34.25 -10.62 -21.05
C SER A 17 -33.25 -11.23 -20.09
N ASN A 18 -32.45 -12.17 -20.59
CA ASN A 18 -31.16 -12.49 -19.97
C ASN A 18 -30.37 -11.18 -19.95
N ILE A 19 -30.52 -10.42 -18.89
CA ILE A 19 -29.53 -9.46 -18.49
C ILE A 19 -28.35 -10.33 -18.05
N THR A 20 -27.45 -10.66 -18.98
CA THR A 20 -26.11 -11.02 -18.65
C THR A 20 -25.60 -9.80 -17.89
N THR A 21 -25.65 -9.85 -16.58
CA THR A 21 -24.84 -8.95 -15.76
C THR A 21 -23.42 -9.15 -16.27
N ALA A 22 -22.87 -8.14 -16.94
CA ALA A 22 -21.47 -8.13 -17.28
C ALA A 22 -20.75 -8.37 -15.95
N GLN A 23 -20.07 -9.51 -15.87
CA GLN A 23 -19.36 -9.87 -14.66
C GLN A 23 -18.21 -8.86 -14.54
N ALA A 24 -18.16 -8.13 -13.45
CA ALA A 24 -17.14 -7.11 -13.19
C ALA A 24 -15.71 -7.68 -13.37
N ASP A 25 -14.75 -6.82 -13.71
CA ASP A 25 -13.36 -7.22 -13.94
C ASP A 25 -12.58 -7.28 -12.61
N GLU A 26 -13.15 -7.97 -11.61
CA GLU A 26 -12.55 -8.14 -10.29
C GLU A 26 -11.24 -8.92 -10.36
N GLY A 27 -10.20 -8.42 -9.67
CA GLY A 27 -9.05 -9.23 -9.32
C GLY A 27 -7.69 -8.57 -9.53
N PHE A 28 -6.75 -9.03 -8.69
CA PHE A 28 -5.31 -8.71 -8.74
C PHE A 28 -4.55 -9.91 -9.29
N TRP A 29 -4.47 -10.01 -10.61
CA TRP A 29 -4.00 -11.19 -11.32
C TRP A 29 -2.48 -11.33 -11.28
N LEU A 30 -2.02 -12.57 -11.22
CA LEU A 30 -0.59 -12.88 -11.25
C LEU A 30 -0.07 -12.77 -12.69
N PHE A 31 1.14 -12.26 -12.88
CA PHE A 31 1.78 -12.18 -14.19
C PHE A 31 2.10 -13.55 -14.80
N ASN A 32 2.33 -14.57 -13.97
CA ASN A 32 2.52 -15.95 -14.42
C ASN A 32 1.22 -16.77 -14.56
N ALA A 33 0.06 -16.17 -14.19
CA ALA A 33 -1.26 -16.77 -14.35
C ALA A 33 -2.32 -15.69 -14.69
N PRO A 34 -2.18 -14.98 -15.83
CA PRO A 34 -3.12 -13.93 -16.23
C PRO A 34 -4.46 -14.54 -16.68
N PRO A 35 -5.58 -13.78 -16.59
CA PRO A 35 -6.92 -14.27 -16.92
C PRO A 35 -7.19 -14.19 -18.45
N LEU A 36 -6.48 -14.99 -19.24
CA LEU A 36 -6.49 -14.90 -20.71
C LEU A 36 -7.88 -15.12 -21.31
N ASP A 37 -8.65 -16.05 -20.75
CA ASP A 37 -10.02 -16.32 -21.22
C ASP A 37 -10.97 -15.14 -20.96
N GLN A 38 -10.84 -14.48 -19.81
CA GLN A 38 -11.62 -13.29 -19.48
C GLN A 38 -11.26 -12.13 -20.41
N LEU A 39 -9.96 -11.86 -20.62
CA LEU A 39 -9.50 -10.81 -21.53
C LEU A 39 -9.99 -11.04 -22.96
N LYS A 40 -9.92 -12.29 -23.46
CA LYS A 40 -10.39 -12.63 -24.78
C LYS A 40 -11.91 -12.53 -24.91
N ASN A 41 -12.64 -13.12 -23.98
CA ASN A 41 -14.09 -13.28 -24.13
C ASN A 41 -14.86 -11.97 -23.84
N LYS A 42 -14.40 -11.15 -22.88
CA LYS A 42 -15.07 -9.90 -22.53
C LYS A 42 -14.56 -8.70 -23.34
N HIS A 43 -13.25 -8.67 -23.60
CA HIS A 43 -12.60 -7.47 -24.13
C HIS A 43 -12.02 -7.66 -25.52
N ASP A 44 -12.16 -8.84 -26.13
CA ASP A 44 -11.55 -9.18 -27.43
C ASP A 44 -10.05 -8.81 -27.46
N PHE A 45 -9.32 -9.19 -26.38
CA PHE A 45 -7.92 -8.90 -26.23
C PHE A 45 -7.13 -10.16 -25.87
N SER A 46 -6.11 -10.48 -26.67
CA SER A 46 -5.28 -11.68 -26.53
C SER A 46 -3.81 -11.27 -26.58
N PRO A 47 -3.27 -10.71 -25.48
CA PRO A 47 -1.86 -10.33 -25.41
C PRO A 47 -0.96 -11.57 -25.44
N ASP A 48 0.22 -11.42 -26.04
CA ASP A 48 1.25 -12.47 -26.06
C ASP A 48 2.06 -12.47 -24.74
N PRO A 49 2.86 -13.51 -24.49
CA PRO A 49 3.72 -13.56 -23.29
C PRO A 49 4.72 -12.40 -23.19
N ALA A 50 5.19 -11.86 -24.32
CA ALA A 50 6.14 -10.75 -24.34
C ALA A 50 5.52 -9.45 -23.84
N TRP A 51 4.22 -9.25 -24.09
CA TRP A 51 3.46 -8.12 -23.54
C TRP A 51 3.44 -8.12 -22.00
N PHE A 52 3.17 -9.30 -21.41
CA PHE A 52 3.18 -9.44 -19.94
C PHE A 52 4.59 -9.27 -19.37
N GLU A 53 5.61 -9.87 -20.00
CA GLU A 53 7.00 -9.74 -19.57
C GLU A 53 7.47 -8.28 -19.63
N HIS A 54 7.13 -7.57 -20.70
CA HIS A 54 7.46 -6.15 -20.85
C HIS A 54 6.86 -5.32 -19.73
N LEU A 55 5.57 -5.51 -19.42
CA LEU A 55 4.87 -4.77 -18.39
C LEU A 55 5.40 -5.15 -16.98
N GLN A 56 5.64 -6.44 -16.71
CA GLN A 56 6.22 -6.92 -15.47
C GLN A 56 7.57 -6.25 -15.16
N LYS A 57 8.48 -6.26 -16.14
CA LYS A 57 9.85 -5.77 -15.97
C LYS A 57 9.98 -4.24 -16.08
N SER A 58 8.95 -3.57 -16.60
CA SER A 58 8.87 -2.10 -16.55
C SER A 58 8.35 -1.59 -15.22
N SER A 59 7.62 -2.42 -14.45
CA SER A 59 6.98 -2.04 -13.19
C SER A 59 7.94 -2.11 -12.01
N VAL A 60 7.79 -1.19 -11.08
CA VAL A 60 8.71 -1.00 -9.94
C VAL A 60 7.94 -0.99 -8.64
N ARG A 61 8.44 -1.68 -7.61
CA ARG A 61 7.96 -1.63 -6.24
C ARG A 61 8.87 -0.75 -5.39
N PHE A 62 8.31 0.25 -4.74
CA PHE A 62 8.99 1.12 -3.78
C PHE A 62 8.98 0.49 -2.38
N ASN A 63 10.09 0.56 -1.65
CA ASN A 63 10.14 0.08 -0.26
C ASN A 63 9.32 0.99 0.68
N SER A 64 9.07 2.23 0.31
CA SER A 64 8.22 3.19 1.03
C SER A 64 6.73 2.86 0.99
N GLY A 65 6.30 1.93 0.12
CA GLY A 65 4.91 1.43 0.12
C GLY A 65 4.09 1.72 -1.14
N GLY A 66 4.71 2.20 -2.21
CA GLY A 66 4.06 2.50 -3.48
C GLY A 66 4.61 1.68 -4.66
N SER A 67 4.14 2.03 -5.83
CA SER A 67 4.48 1.48 -7.13
C SER A 67 5.06 2.55 -8.04
N GLY A 68 5.60 2.15 -9.16
CA GLY A 68 6.07 3.04 -10.23
C GLY A 68 6.41 2.25 -11.47
N SER A 69 6.99 2.93 -12.45
CA SER A 69 7.48 2.27 -13.67
C SER A 69 8.67 3.00 -14.29
N PHE A 70 9.54 2.26 -14.93
CA PHE A 70 10.49 2.84 -15.87
C PHE A 70 9.74 3.44 -17.06
N VAL A 71 10.08 4.68 -17.42
CA VAL A 71 9.43 5.43 -18.50
C VAL A 71 10.42 6.00 -19.51
N SER A 72 11.70 5.66 -19.39
CA SER A 72 12.72 6.03 -20.36
C SER A 72 13.84 4.99 -20.46
N PRO A 73 14.58 4.96 -21.57
CA PRO A 73 15.78 4.12 -21.72
C PRO A 73 16.97 4.60 -20.87
N GLU A 74 16.86 5.78 -20.24
CA GLU A 74 17.90 6.41 -19.40
C GLU A 74 17.61 6.23 -17.90
N GLY A 75 16.82 5.22 -17.54
CA GLY A 75 16.55 4.83 -16.17
C GLY A 75 15.62 5.79 -15.39
N LEU A 76 14.82 6.61 -16.08
CA LEU A 76 13.82 7.46 -15.44
C LEU A 76 12.64 6.60 -14.97
N VAL A 77 12.24 6.80 -13.73
CA VAL A 77 11.09 6.12 -13.07
C VAL A 77 10.08 7.16 -12.67
N ILE A 78 8.81 6.92 -13.00
CA ILE A 78 7.68 7.73 -12.54
C ILE A 78 6.95 7.03 -11.39
N THR A 79 6.54 7.82 -10.40
CA THR A 79 5.63 7.44 -9.32
C THR A 79 4.76 8.63 -8.94
N ASN A 80 3.95 8.53 -7.89
CA ASN A 80 3.20 9.67 -7.37
C ASN A 80 4.06 10.62 -6.54
N HIS A 81 3.61 11.87 -6.44
CA HIS A 81 4.21 12.86 -5.54
C HIS A 81 4.17 12.38 -4.09
N HIS A 82 3.01 11.88 -3.63
CA HIS A 82 2.87 11.40 -2.26
C HIS A 82 3.70 10.15 -1.95
N VAL A 83 4.08 9.34 -2.95
CA VAL A 83 5.04 8.22 -2.76
C VAL A 83 6.47 8.72 -2.62
N GLY A 84 6.79 9.86 -3.26
CA GLY A 84 8.10 10.51 -3.18
C GLY A 84 8.19 11.64 -2.15
N ALA A 85 7.14 11.92 -1.41
CA ALA A 85 7.04 13.08 -0.53
C ALA A 85 8.02 13.05 0.64
N ASP A 86 8.27 11.86 1.22
CA ASP A 86 9.29 11.69 2.26
C ASP A 86 10.67 12.14 1.78
N GLU A 87 11.04 11.88 0.52
CA GLU A 87 12.33 12.31 -0.02
C GLU A 87 12.37 13.82 -0.25
N LEU A 88 11.25 14.42 -0.66
CA LEU A 88 11.15 15.88 -0.77
C LEU A 88 11.28 16.54 0.60
N GLU A 89 10.67 15.98 1.63
CA GLU A 89 10.83 16.46 3.02
C GLU A 89 12.26 16.28 3.52
N ASN A 90 12.85 15.09 3.30
CA ASN A 90 14.22 14.78 3.71
C ASN A 90 15.26 15.73 3.10
N PHE A 91 15.03 16.25 1.90
CA PHE A 91 15.89 17.24 1.24
C PHE A 91 15.55 18.69 1.60
N SER A 92 14.41 18.94 2.24
CA SER A 92 13.95 20.28 2.62
C SER A 92 14.59 20.73 3.94
N ASP A 93 14.88 22.03 4.00
CA ASP A 93 15.41 22.70 5.20
C ASP A 93 14.71 24.05 5.41
N SER A 94 15.23 24.90 6.31
CA SER A 94 14.67 26.22 6.57
C SER A 94 14.79 27.21 5.42
N GLU A 95 15.72 26.98 4.47
CA GLU A 95 15.96 27.84 3.30
C GLU A 95 15.28 27.31 2.05
N HIS A 96 15.15 25.98 1.92
CA HIS A 96 14.61 25.27 0.77
C HIS A 96 13.48 24.35 1.19
N ASN A 97 12.29 24.55 0.67
CA ASN A 97 11.12 23.70 0.91
C ASN A 97 10.65 23.07 -0.40
N TYR A 98 11.20 21.91 -0.73
CA TYR A 98 10.89 21.22 -2.00
C TYR A 98 9.47 20.66 -2.09
N LEU A 99 8.80 20.39 -0.96
CA LEU A 99 7.37 20.07 -0.96
C LEU A 99 6.52 21.27 -1.40
N ARG A 100 6.85 22.47 -0.88
CA ARG A 100 6.12 23.69 -1.22
C ARG A 100 6.46 24.22 -2.62
N ASP A 101 7.74 24.23 -2.97
CA ASP A 101 8.27 24.96 -4.14
C ASP A 101 8.44 24.04 -5.37
N GLY A 102 8.28 22.72 -5.20
CA GLY A 102 8.64 21.74 -6.20
C GLY A 102 10.16 21.56 -6.33
N PHE A 103 10.57 20.60 -7.16
CA PHE A 103 11.97 20.31 -7.45
C PHE A 103 12.18 19.97 -8.93
N TYR A 104 13.27 20.43 -9.50
CA TYR A 104 13.74 19.98 -10.80
C TYR A 104 15.27 20.02 -10.87
N ALA A 105 15.87 18.89 -11.23
CA ALA A 105 17.29 18.77 -11.56
C ALA A 105 17.45 18.98 -13.08
N ALA A 106 18.02 20.10 -13.49
CA ALA A 106 18.27 20.38 -14.89
C ALA A 106 19.44 19.55 -15.48
N THR A 107 20.30 19.02 -14.60
CA THR A 107 21.45 18.19 -14.97
C THR A 107 21.55 16.99 -14.01
N ALA A 108 22.21 15.91 -14.45
CA ALA A 108 22.47 14.74 -13.62
C ALA A 108 23.25 15.05 -12.32
N ALA A 109 24.04 16.15 -12.30
CA ALA A 109 24.77 16.58 -11.12
C ALA A 109 23.88 17.22 -10.03
N GLU A 110 22.70 17.70 -10.42
CA GLU A 110 21.70 18.29 -9.52
C GLU A 110 20.71 17.26 -8.97
N GLU A 111 20.67 16.06 -9.56
CA GLU A 111 19.83 14.97 -9.08
C GLU A 111 20.24 14.58 -7.67
N LYS A 112 19.27 14.57 -6.73
CA LYS A 112 19.53 14.33 -5.31
C LYS A 112 19.39 12.85 -4.98
N LYS A 113 20.48 12.23 -4.48
CA LYS A 113 20.45 10.84 -4.05
C LYS A 113 19.63 10.68 -2.78
N CYS A 114 18.60 9.83 -2.84
CA CYS A 114 17.72 9.49 -1.72
C CYS A 114 18.50 8.75 -0.62
N TYR A 115 18.07 8.94 0.64
CA TYR A 115 18.78 8.40 1.81
C TYR A 115 18.57 6.91 2.01
N ASP A 116 17.33 6.43 1.90
CA ASP A 116 16.93 5.07 2.22
C ASP A 116 15.88 4.49 1.25
N LEU A 117 15.76 5.09 0.06
CA LEU A 117 14.84 4.61 -0.98
C LEU A 117 15.44 3.41 -1.72
N GLU A 118 14.64 2.35 -1.81
CA GLU A 118 14.95 1.11 -2.53
C GLU A 118 13.85 0.82 -3.56
N LEU A 119 14.25 0.55 -4.78
CA LEU A 119 13.37 0.13 -5.86
C LEU A 119 13.61 -1.34 -6.21
N ASN A 120 12.52 -2.08 -6.42
CA ASN A 120 12.56 -3.50 -6.72
C ASN A 120 11.81 -3.79 -8.02
N VAL A 121 12.47 -4.42 -8.99
CA VAL A 121 11.90 -4.87 -10.27
C VAL A 121 11.74 -6.39 -10.25
N LEU A 122 10.55 -6.88 -10.56
CA LEU A 122 10.25 -8.31 -10.57
C LEU A 122 10.83 -8.97 -11.84
N GLU A 123 11.84 -9.82 -11.65
CA GLU A 123 12.49 -10.55 -12.75
C GLU A 123 11.77 -11.87 -13.09
N SER A 124 11.40 -12.65 -12.06
CA SER A 124 10.74 -13.94 -12.29
C SER A 124 9.87 -14.38 -11.12
N ILE A 125 8.91 -15.26 -11.44
CA ILE A 125 8.02 -15.92 -10.49
C ILE A 125 8.16 -17.43 -10.68
N GLU A 126 8.27 -18.20 -9.58
CA GLU A 126 8.34 -19.67 -9.58
C GLU A 126 7.39 -20.25 -8.54
N ASP A 127 6.60 -21.25 -8.91
CA ASP A 127 5.75 -21.96 -7.96
C ASP A 127 6.60 -22.89 -7.06
N VAL A 128 6.52 -22.67 -5.75
CA VAL A 128 7.22 -23.45 -4.74
C VAL A 128 6.27 -24.11 -3.74
N THR A 129 4.98 -24.17 -4.08
CA THR A 129 3.90 -24.66 -3.23
C THR A 129 4.18 -26.07 -2.71
N ASP A 130 4.57 -26.99 -3.56
CA ASP A 130 4.86 -28.37 -3.17
C ASP A 130 6.05 -28.48 -2.21
N ARG A 131 7.09 -27.67 -2.42
CA ARG A 131 8.28 -27.64 -1.54
C ARG A 131 7.91 -27.16 -0.14
N VAL A 132 7.10 -26.11 -0.02
CA VAL A 132 6.65 -25.56 1.29
C VAL A 132 5.72 -26.54 1.99
N ASN A 133 4.74 -27.11 1.26
CA ASN A 133 3.77 -28.03 1.85
C ASN A 133 4.41 -29.37 2.28
N ALA A 134 5.35 -29.92 1.51
CA ALA A 134 6.05 -31.15 1.85
C ALA A 134 6.90 -31.04 3.12
N ALA A 135 7.30 -29.82 3.51
CA ALA A 135 8.09 -29.61 4.71
C ALA A 135 7.26 -29.72 6.00
N VAL A 136 5.93 -29.59 5.92
CA VAL A 136 5.05 -29.65 7.11
C VAL A 136 4.67 -31.10 7.41
N PRO A 137 5.06 -31.65 8.58
CA PRO A 137 4.73 -33.03 8.95
C PRO A 137 3.22 -33.24 9.06
N GLN A 138 2.75 -34.41 8.66
CA GLN A 138 1.35 -34.80 8.85
C GLN A 138 1.00 -34.85 10.35
N GLY A 139 -0.08 -34.18 10.77
CA GLY A 139 -0.49 -34.11 12.18
C GLY A 139 0.35 -33.15 13.04
N ALA A 140 1.15 -32.27 12.43
CA ALA A 140 1.89 -31.23 13.14
C ALA A 140 0.94 -30.30 13.93
N THR A 141 1.37 -29.88 15.13
CA THR A 141 0.70 -28.79 15.84
C THR A 141 0.86 -27.47 15.09
N SER A 142 0.07 -26.43 15.41
CA SER A 142 0.19 -25.10 14.79
C SER A 142 1.61 -24.54 14.93
N GLU A 143 2.24 -24.67 16.10
CA GLU A 143 3.62 -24.24 16.34
C GLU A 143 4.62 -25.01 15.45
N GLN A 144 4.49 -26.34 15.37
CA GLN A 144 5.34 -27.18 14.51
C GLN A 144 5.14 -26.86 13.02
N GLY A 145 3.90 -26.64 12.60
CA GLY A 145 3.55 -26.26 11.23
C GLY A 145 4.15 -24.93 10.84
N LEU A 146 4.00 -23.91 11.71
CA LEU A 146 4.59 -22.58 11.53
C LEU A 146 6.12 -22.64 11.42
N ALA A 147 6.77 -23.37 12.34
CA ALA A 147 8.23 -23.54 12.33
C ALA A 147 8.72 -24.23 11.05
N ALA A 148 8.04 -25.30 10.61
CA ALA A 148 8.39 -26.04 9.39
C ALA A 148 8.23 -25.18 8.12
N ARG A 149 7.12 -24.43 7.99
CA ARG A 149 6.89 -23.51 6.88
C ARG A 149 7.95 -22.39 6.84
N ARG A 150 8.21 -21.77 7.99
CA ARG A 150 9.24 -20.71 8.09
C ARG A 150 10.61 -21.18 7.67
N LYS A 151 10.98 -22.39 8.09
CA LYS A 151 12.24 -22.99 7.67
C LYS A 151 12.27 -23.23 6.17
N ALA A 152 11.26 -23.89 5.61
CA ALA A 152 11.20 -24.16 4.18
C ALA A 152 11.27 -22.88 3.33
N ILE A 153 10.53 -21.85 3.72
CA ILE A 153 10.53 -20.54 3.07
C ILE A 153 11.94 -19.92 3.14
N ALA A 154 12.55 -19.89 4.32
CA ALA A 154 13.88 -19.32 4.49
C ALA A 154 14.96 -20.05 3.67
N ASP A 155 14.88 -21.37 3.61
CA ASP A 155 15.79 -22.20 2.81
C ASP A 155 15.63 -21.90 1.31
N ILE A 156 14.38 -21.83 0.80
CA ILE A 156 14.08 -21.51 -0.60
C ILE A 156 14.61 -20.12 -0.97
N GLU A 157 14.32 -19.13 -0.15
CA GLU A 157 14.78 -17.74 -0.36
C GLU A 157 16.31 -17.66 -0.39
N GLN A 158 16.97 -18.31 0.56
CA GLN A 158 18.44 -18.30 0.67
C GLN A 158 19.10 -19.05 -0.51
N GLU A 159 18.57 -20.21 -0.91
CA GLU A 159 19.06 -20.95 -2.09
C GLU A 159 18.94 -20.11 -3.36
N SER A 160 17.78 -19.48 -3.55
CA SER A 160 17.53 -18.62 -4.69
C SER A 160 18.47 -17.42 -4.72
N MET A 161 18.63 -16.70 -3.61
CA MET A 161 19.54 -15.57 -3.51
C MET A 161 20.99 -15.97 -3.78
N LYS A 162 21.46 -17.11 -3.25
CA LYS A 162 22.82 -17.60 -3.48
C LYS A 162 23.08 -17.97 -4.93
N SER A 163 22.09 -18.56 -5.62
CA SER A 163 22.23 -19.01 -7.01
C SER A 163 22.07 -17.90 -8.03
N THR A 164 21.25 -16.88 -7.73
CA THR A 164 20.88 -15.83 -8.70
C THR A 164 21.48 -14.46 -8.38
N GLY A 165 21.86 -14.22 -7.12
CA GLY A 165 22.25 -12.88 -6.64
C GLY A 165 21.07 -11.92 -6.48
N LEU A 166 19.83 -12.35 -6.78
CA LEU A 166 18.63 -11.54 -6.71
C LEU A 166 17.99 -11.63 -5.31
N ARG A 167 17.34 -10.56 -4.88
CA ARG A 167 16.44 -10.61 -3.73
C ARG A 167 15.33 -11.63 -4.02
N SER A 168 15.07 -12.49 -3.08
CA SER A 168 14.17 -13.63 -3.24
C SER A 168 13.19 -13.65 -2.06
N ASP A 169 11.91 -13.46 -2.35
CA ASP A 169 10.82 -13.40 -1.38
C ASP A 169 9.79 -14.48 -1.73
N VAL A 170 9.45 -15.38 -0.81
CA VAL A 170 8.33 -16.32 -0.99
C VAL A 170 7.04 -15.65 -0.59
N VAL A 171 6.15 -15.43 -1.56
CA VAL A 171 4.85 -14.82 -1.39
C VAL A 171 3.80 -15.89 -1.12
N THR A 172 3.08 -15.74 -0.01
CA THR A 172 1.93 -16.60 0.32
C THR A 172 0.69 -16.08 -0.38
N LEU A 173 0.04 -16.92 -1.17
CA LEU A 173 -1.16 -16.61 -1.96
C LEU A 173 -2.33 -17.51 -1.55
N PHE A 174 -3.55 -17.06 -1.86
CA PHE A 174 -4.77 -17.80 -1.54
C PHE A 174 -4.76 -18.29 -0.09
N GLU A 175 -4.36 -17.40 0.83
CA GLU A 175 -4.31 -17.64 2.27
C GLU A 175 -3.48 -18.90 2.68
N GLY A 176 -2.42 -19.18 1.94
CA GLY A 176 -1.56 -20.35 2.20
C GLY A 176 -1.92 -21.60 1.40
N ALA A 177 -2.85 -21.50 0.45
CA ALA A 177 -3.08 -22.59 -0.50
C ALA A 177 -1.99 -22.67 -1.59
N SER A 178 -1.28 -21.56 -1.85
CA SER A 178 -0.18 -21.49 -2.81
C SER A 178 0.97 -20.63 -2.30
N TYR A 179 2.19 -20.95 -2.72
CA TYR A 179 3.42 -20.23 -2.40
C TYR A 179 4.22 -19.99 -3.69
N GLN A 180 4.57 -18.73 -3.96
CA GLN A 180 5.29 -18.32 -5.16
C GLN A 180 6.59 -17.63 -4.77
N LEU A 181 7.71 -18.04 -5.35
CA LEU A 181 9.01 -17.40 -5.18
C LEU A 181 9.16 -16.26 -6.19
N TYR A 182 9.22 -15.04 -5.69
CA TYR A 182 9.42 -13.81 -6.45
C TYR A 182 10.89 -13.40 -6.36
N ARG A 183 11.55 -13.17 -7.51
CA ARG A 183 12.94 -12.72 -7.58
C ARG A 183 12.99 -11.31 -8.10
N TYR A 184 13.64 -10.41 -7.33
CA TYR A 184 13.71 -8.99 -7.63
C TYR A 184 15.13 -8.52 -7.85
N LYS A 185 15.31 -7.69 -8.88
CA LYS A 185 16.50 -6.83 -8.99
C LYS A 185 16.27 -5.61 -8.11
N GLN A 186 17.22 -5.36 -7.19
CA GLN A 186 17.18 -4.24 -6.24
C GLN A 186 18.06 -3.09 -6.71
N TYR A 187 17.56 -1.87 -6.56
CA TYR A 187 18.28 -0.64 -6.80
C TYR A 187 18.23 0.25 -5.56
N THR A 188 19.39 0.75 -5.11
CA THR A 188 19.55 1.60 -3.91
C THR A 188 20.28 2.93 -4.18
N ASP A 189 20.71 3.18 -5.42
CA ASP A 189 21.14 4.51 -5.87
C ASP A 189 20.00 5.08 -6.71
N VAL A 190 19.03 5.65 -6.02
CA VAL A 190 17.83 6.29 -6.59
C VAL A 190 17.95 7.78 -6.34
N ARG A 191 17.70 8.60 -7.37
CA ARG A 191 17.86 10.04 -7.28
C ARG A 191 16.62 10.78 -7.74
N LEU A 192 16.24 11.81 -6.97
CA LEU A 192 15.12 12.68 -7.29
C LEU A 192 15.47 13.56 -8.50
N VAL A 193 14.58 13.60 -9.48
CA VAL A 193 14.72 14.36 -10.73
C VAL A 193 13.71 15.49 -10.81
N PHE A 194 12.43 15.22 -10.55
CA PHE A 194 11.36 16.20 -10.65
C PHE A 194 10.22 15.87 -9.68
N ALA A 195 9.66 16.89 -9.08
CA ALA A 195 8.36 16.86 -8.41
C ALA A 195 7.69 18.24 -8.54
N PRO A 196 6.37 18.32 -8.79
CA PRO A 196 5.63 19.57 -8.74
C PRO A 196 5.47 20.08 -7.31
N GLU A 197 4.93 21.27 -7.16
CA GLU A 197 4.51 21.81 -5.87
C GLU A 197 3.39 20.94 -5.25
N ALA A 198 3.45 20.68 -3.95
CA ALA A 198 2.41 19.90 -3.26
C ALA A 198 1.00 20.49 -3.38
N GLN A 199 0.86 21.82 -3.63
CA GLN A 199 -0.42 22.47 -3.88
C GLN A 199 -1.15 21.94 -5.11
N ILE A 200 -0.42 21.55 -6.16
CA ILE A 200 -1.02 20.98 -7.38
C ILE A 200 -0.94 19.46 -7.38
N ALA A 201 0.01 18.86 -6.67
CA ALA A 201 0.10 17.42 -6.52
C ALA A 201 -1.04 16.86 -5.66
N PHE A 202 -1.55 17.65 -4.72
CA PHE A 202 -2.67 17.32 -3.83
C PHE A 202 -3.64 18.50 -3.72
N PHE A 203 -4.17 18.92 -4.87
CA PHE A 203 -5.09 20.05 -4.98
C PHE A 203 -6.44 19.69 -4.32
N GLY A 204 -6.94 20.60 -3.48
CA GLY A 204 -8.14 20.36 -2.69
C GLY A 204 -7.88 19.68 -1.35
N GLY A 205 -6.70 19.11 -1.12
CA GLY A 205 -6.28 18.56 0.16
C GLY A 205 -7.20 17.46 0.70
N ASP A 206 -7.27 17.31 2.04
CA ASP A 206 -8.14 16.31 2.71
C ASP A 206 -9.63 16.40 2.30
N PRO A 207 -10.24 17.58 2.06
CA PRO A 207 -11.61 17.67 1.53
C PRO A 207 -11.84 16.87 0.23
N ASP A 208 -10.95 16.99 -0.76
CA ASP A 208 -11.07 16.33 -2.06
C ASP A 208 -10.39 14.93 -2.11
N ASN A 209 -9.68 14.52 -1.06
CA ASN A 209 -9.08 13.19 -0.98
C ASN A 209 -10.16 12.09 -1.03
N PHE A 210 -9.96 11.03 -1.81
CA PHE A 210 -10.97 10.00 -2.12
C PHE A 210 -12.28 10.53 -2.72
N GLU A 211 -12.25 11.71 -3.32
CA GLU A 211 -13.40 12.26 -4.05
C GLU A 211 -13.13 12.31 -5.55
N TYR A 212 -14.20 12.40 -6.35
CA TYR A 212 -14.12 12.64 -7.79
C TYR A 212 -15.34 13.45 -8.23
N PRO A 213 -15.22 14.49 -9.08
CA PRO A 213 -14.08 14.89 -9.93
C PRO A 213 -12.85 15.39 -9.16
N ARG A 214 -11.64 15.01 -9.64
CA ARG A 214 -10.35 15.32 -9.04
C ARG A 214 -9.47 16.13 -10.00
N TYR A 215 -8.49 16.90 -9.48
CA TYR A 215 -7.62 17.77 -10.27
C TYR A 215 -6.20 17.79 -9.71
N ASP A 216 -5.53 16.65 -9.62
CA ASP A 216 -4.20 16.49 -9.04
C ASP A 216 -3.16 16.16 -10.10
N LEU A 217 -2.01 16.82 -10.03
CA LEU A 217 -0.79 16.42 -10.73
C LEU A 217 0.10 15.62 -9.77
N ASP A 218 -0.40 14.50 -9.32
CA ASP A 218 0.28 13.66 -8.33
C ASP A 218 1.33 12.77 -8.99
N ILE A 219 2.47 13.37 -9.34
CA ILE A 219 3.61 12.72 -10.00
C ILE A 219 4.93 13.07 -9.31
N CYS A 220 5.89 12.14 -9.36
CA CYS A 220 7.27 12.35 -8.98
C CYS A 220 8.17 11.51 -9.89
N LEU A 221 9.30 12.08 -10.31
CA LEU A 221 10.26 11.42 -11.19
C LEU A 221 11.58 11.18 -10.44
N PHE A 222 12.05 9.95 -10.50
CA PHE A 222 13.35 9.53 -10.00
C PHE A 222 14.19 8.97 -11.14
N ARG A 223 15.51 8.91 -10.96
CA ARG A 223 16.41 8.18 -11.85
C ARG A 223 17.20 7.15 -11.07
N VAL A 224 17.30 5.97 -11.64
CA VAL A 224 18.04 4.85 -11.07
C VAL A 224 19.46 4.82 -11.58
N TYR A 225 20.40 4.58 -10.68
CA TYR A 225 21.83 4.50 -10.96
C TYR A 225 22.44 3.16 -10.55
N GLU A 226 23.38 2.68 -11.32
CA GLU A 226 24.30 1.60 -10.95
C GLU A 226 25.75 2.04 -11.26
N ASN A 227 26.67 1.82 -10.32
CA ASN A 227 28.08 2.18 -10.48
C ASN A 227 28.29 3.66 -10.89
N GLY A 228 27.45 4.56 -10.37
CA GLY A 228 27.55 6.00 -10.61
C GLY A 228 27.05 6.46 -11.99
N ARG A 229 26.36 5.59 -12.75
CA ARG A 229 25.77 5.90 -14.04
C ARG A 229 24.28 5.56 -14.07
N PRO A 230 23.43 6.30 -14.81
CA PRO A 230 22.06 5.89 -15.05
C PRO A 230 22.00 4.47 -15.61
N VAL A 231 21.00 3.71 -15.17
CA VAL A 231 20.72 2.39 -15.74
C VAL A 231 20.04 2.53 -17.10
N HIS A 232 20.25 1.53 -17.96
CA HIS A 232 19.55 1.44 -19.25
C HIS A 232 18.64 0.21 -19.22
N PRO A 233 17.38 0.35 -18.72
CA PRO A 233 16.46 -0.77 -18.67
C PRO A 233 16.07 -1.23 -20.07
N GLU A 234 16.04 -2.53 -20.29
CA GLU A 234 15.56 -3.13 -21.54
C GLU A 234 14.05 -2.92 -21.70
N HIS A 235 13.33 -2.91 -20.57
CA HIS A 235 11.89 -2.73 -20.50
C HIS A 235 11.55 -1.39 -19.82
N TYR A 236 10.84 -0.52 -20.54
CA TYR A 236 10.29 0.75 -20.05
C TYR A 236 9.05 1.13 -20.84
N LEU A 237 8.10 1.81 -20.21
CA LEU A 237 6.83 2.19 -20.81
C LEU A 237 6.98 3.52 -21.59
N ARG A 238 6.57 3.52 -22.85
CA ARG A 238 6.54 4.73 -23.66
C ARG A 238 5.28 5.51 -23.38
N PHE A 239 5.40 6.81 -23.19
CA PHE A 239 4.25 7.69 -23.03
C PHE A 239 3.38 7.72 -24.30
N SER A 240 2.08 7.49 -24.11
CA SER A 240 1.08 7.76 -25.15
C SER A 240 0.77 9.26 -25.17
N PRO A 241 0.93 9.95 -26.31
CA PRO A 241 0.54 11.34 -26.43
C PRO A 241 -0.98 11.52 -26.54
N ASP A 242 -1.69 10.44 -26.84
CA ASP A 242 -3.15 10.47 -27.07
C ASP A 242 -3.95 10.19 -25.79
N GLY A 243 -3.28 9.65 -24.74
CA GLY A 243 -3.95 9.23 -23.50
C GLY A 243 -5.00 8.13 -23.72
N PRO A 244 -5.84 7.81 -22.71
CA PRO A 244 -6.94 6.88 -22.87
C PRO A 244 -8.19 7.58 -23.43
N SER A 245 -9.08 6.80 -24.06
CA SER A 245 -10.42 7.22 -24.50
C SER A 245 -11.48 6.68 -23.54
N GLU A 246 -12.67 7.29 -23.54
CA GLU A 246 -13.81 6.72 -22.81
C GLU A 246 -14.19 5.34 -23.36
N HIS A 247 -14.51 4.39 -22.49
CA HIS A 247 -14.75 2.97 -22.76
C HIS A 247 -13.51 2.18 -23.22
N GLU A 248 -12.32 2.75 -23.17
CA GLU A 248 -11.11 2.02 -23.50
C GLU A 248 -10.69 1.08 -22.36
N LEU A 249 -10.33 -0.15 -22.74
CA LEU A 249 -9.72 -1.09 -21.81
C LEU A 249 -8.31 -0.62 -21.43
N THR A 250 -8.11 -0.43 -20.13
CA THR A 250 -6.82 -0.05 -19.53
C THR A 250 -6.37 -1.09 -18.52
N PHE A 251 -5.07 -1.17 -18.30
CA PHE A 251 -4.45 -2.11 -17.38
C PHE A 251 -3.63 -1.35 -16.35
N VAL A 252 -3.70 -1.79 -15.10
CA VAL A 252 -2.90 -1.28 -13.99
C VAL A 252 -1.88 -2.35 -13.60
N SER A 253 -0.59 -2.01 -13.66
CA SER A 253 0.49 -2.89 -13.24
C SER A 253 1.16 -2.33 -12.00
N GLY A 254 0.88 -2.92 -10.84
CA GLY A 254 1.38 -2.38 -9.59
C GLY A 254 1.40 -3.36 -8.44
N ASN A 255 1.70 -2.83 -7.25
CA ASN A 255 1.85 -3.63 -6.05
C ASN A 255 0.73 -3.29 -5.07
N PRO A 256 -0.52 -3.79 -5.30
CA PRO A 256 -1.62 -3.57 -4.38
C PRO A 256 -1.24 -4.12 -3.00
N GLY A 257 -1.47 -3.31 -1.97
CA GLY A 257 -0.99 -3.58 -0.62
C GLY A 257 -1.66 -4.79 -0.03
N PHE A 258 -2.99 -4.73 0.05
CA PHE A 258 -3.70 -5.74 0.78
C PHE A 258 -5.22 -5.75 0.47
N THR A 259 -5.81 -6.93 0.32
CA THR A 259 -7.26 -7.16 0.29
C THR A 259 -7.61 -8.40 1.11
N ASP A 260 -8.89 -8.58 1.45
CA ASP A 260 -9.40 -9.74 2.17
C ASP A 260 -10.78 -10.17 1.62
N ARG A 261 -10.77 -10.67 0.40
CA ARG A 261 -12.00 -11.11 -0.28
C ARG A 261 -12.43 -12.53 0.06
N LEU A 262 -11.59 -13.20 0.88
CA LEU A 262 -11.94 -14.46 1.53
C LEU A 262 -12.39 -14.26 2.97
N ALA A 263 -12.46 -13.02 3.47
CA ALA A 263 -12.88 -12.75 4.84
C ALA A 263 -14.20 -13.44 5.17
N THR A 264 -14.21 -14.12 6.32
CA THR A 264 -15.44 -14.68 6.86
C THR A 264 -16.33 -13.60 7.46
N THR A 265 -17.62 -13.87 7.62
CA THR A 265 -18.53 -12.95 8.30
C THR A 265 -18.03 -12.56 9.69
N ALA A 266 -17.47 -13.51 10.46
CA ALA A 266 -16.88 -13.26 11.78
C ALA A 266 -15.66 -12.29 11.70
N ALA A 267 -14.81 -12.43 10.69
CA ALA A 267 -13.68 -11.52 10.48
C ALA A 267 -14.15 -10.10 10.10
N ILE A 268 -15.16 -9.97 9.26
CA ILE A 268 -15.77 -8.68 8.91
C ILE A 268 -16.41 -7.99 10.12
N GLU A 269 -17.16 -8.74 10.94
CA GLU A 269 -17.75 -8.23 12.18
C GLU A 269 -16.70 -7.73 13.16
N GLU A 270 -15.66 -8.53 13.40
CA GLU A 270 -14.54 -8.13 14.27
C GLU A 270 -13.83 -6.89 13.75
N HIS A 271 -13.58 -6.81 12.45
CA HIS A 271 -12.96 -5.64 11.84
C HIS A 271 -13.82 -4.38 11.99
N ARG A 272 -15.13 -4.48 11.66
CA ARG A 272 -16.10 -3.39 11.75
C ARG A 272 -16.32 -2.91 13.18
N ASP A 273 -16.51 -3.85 14.13
CA ASP A 273 -17.04 -3.54 15.46
C ASP A 273 -15.93 -3.32 16.50
N VAL A 274 -14.71 -3.80 16.25
CA VAL A 274 -13.58 -3.70 17.19
C VAL A 274 -12.42 -2.89 16.60
N TRP A 275 -11.88 -3.31 15.45
CA TRP A 275 -10.61 -2.75 14.95
C TRP A 275 -10.76 -1.37 14.37
N LEU A 276 -11.72 -1.15 13.47
CA LEU A 276 -11.93 0.16 12.86
C LEU A 276 -12.21 1.25 13.90
N PRO A 277 -13.06 1.04 14.94
CA PRO A 277 -13.25 2.01 16.02
C PRO A 277 -11.97 2.32 16.81
N ILE A 278 -11.16 1.30 17.17
CA ILE A 278 -9.90 1.49 17.89
C ILE A 278 -8.92 2.31 17.06
N LEU A 279 -8.76 1.96 15.79
CA LEU A 279 -7.84 2.61 14.88
C LEU A 279 -8.29 4.03 14.58
N LEU A 280 -9.55 4.25 14.28
CA LEU A 280 -10.11 5.60 14.05
C LEU A 280 -9.88 6.51 15.27
N ALA A 281 -10.12 6.03 16.49
CA ALA A 281 -9.84 6.81 17.69
C ALA A 281 -8.36 7.19 17.80
N ALA A 282 -7.43 6.29 17.42
CA ALA A 282 -6.00 6.57 17.43
C ALA A 282 -5.60 7.59 16.35
N PHE A 283 -6.15 7.47 15.13
CA PHE A 283 -5.89 8.41 14.03
C PHE A 283 -6.43 9.81 14.34
N TYR A 284 -7.67 9.94 14.82
CA TYR A 284 -8.21 11.23 15.24
C TYR A 284 -7.38 11.91 16.34
N ARG A 285 -6.93 11.15 17.34
CA ARG A 285 -6.06 11.68 18.37
C ARG A 285 -4.74 12.18 17.81
N ARG A 286 -4.12 11.40 16.93
CA ARG A 286 -2.85 11.73 16.29
C ARG A 286 -2.98 12.97 15.39
N GLU A 287 -4.06 13.08 14.63
CA GLU A 287 -4.36 14.26 13.80
C GLU A 287 -4.42 15.52 14.64
N VAL A 288 -5.19 15.53 15.74
CA VAL A 288 -5.27 16.69 16.66
C VAL A 288 -3.92 17.08 17.25
N LEU A 289 -3.08 16.09 17.58
CA LEU A 289 -1.72 16.34 18.08
C LEU A 289 -0.85 17.01 17.02
N LEU A 290 -0.86 16.48 15.79
CA LEU A 290 -0.07 17.01 14.68
C LEU A 290 -0.58 18.39 14.24
N ASP A 291 -1.88 18.62 14.15
CA ASP A 291 -2.47 19.94 13.89
C ASP A 291 -2.04 20.97 14.93
N THR A 292 -2.07 20.58 16.22
CA THR A 292 -1.61 21.46 17.31
C THR A 292 -0.11 21.75 17.21
N TYR A 293 0.70 20.78 16.77
CA TYR A 293 2.13 20.97 16.59
C TYR A 293 2.43 21.88 15.38
N THR A 294 1.77 21.65 14.25
CA THR A 294 1.96 22.44 13.02
C THR A 294 1.54 23.88 13.17
N ALA A 295 0.49 24.15 13.96
CA ALA A 295 0.00 25.50 14.24
C ALA A 295 0.97 26.39 15.04
N ARG A 296 2.03 25.83 15.66
CA ARG A 296 2.99 26.59 16.48
C ARG A 296 3.93 27.48 15.65
N SER A 297 4.32 27.01 14.46
CA SER A 297 5.20 27.75 13.54
C SER A 297 5.20 27.14 12.13
N SER A 298 5.65 27.93 11.14
CA SER A 298 5.85 27.44 9.77
C SER A 298 6.89 26.32 9.70
N GLU A 299 7.92 26.34 10.55
CA GLU A 299 8.92 25.28 10.61
C GLU A 299 8.33 23.98 11.20
N ASN A 300 7.49 24.06 12.23
CA ASN A 300 6.77 22.90 12.73
C ASN A 300 5.82 22.32 11.67
N ALA A 301 5.13 23.19 10.91
CA ALA A 301 4.29 22.77 9.82
C ALA A 301 5.09 22.06 8.72
N ARG A 302 6.31 22.53 8.39
CA ARG A 302 7.21 21.87 7.45
C ARG A 302 7.62 20.47 7.93
N LYS A 303 8.07 20.36 9.20
CA LYS A 303 8.57 19.11 9.79
C LYS A 303 7.55 17.99 9.94
N ALA A 304 6.28 18.31 10.06
CA ALA A 304 5.23 17.34 10.34
C ALA A 304 4.19 17.22 9.21
N ARG A 305 4.46 17.84 8.05
CA ARG A 305 3.48 17.88 6.95
C ARG A 305 3.12 16.49 6.47
N GLU A 306 4.13 15.68 6.16
CA GLU A 306 3.90 14.33 5.60
C GLU A 306 3.24 13.41 6.64
N GLU A 307 3.68 13.45 7.90
CA GLU A 307 3.04 12.68 8.96
C GLU A 307 1.56 13.08 9.15
N LEU A 308 1.24 14.37 9.06
CA LEU A 308 -0.15 14.85 9.16
C LEU A 308 -0.99 14.35 7.96
N LEU A 309 -0.46 14.46 6.74
CA LEU A 309 -1.16 13.99 5.54
C LEU A 309 -1.41 12.47 5.58
N LEU A 310 -0.43 11.68 6.02
CA LEU A 310 -0.58 10.24 6.19
C LEU A 310 -1.67 9.90 7.22
N VAL A 311 -1.73 10.64 8.31
CA VAL A 311 -2.74 10.46 9.37
C VAL A 311 -4.13 10.83 8.86
N GLN A 312 -4.27 11.96 8.16
CA GLN A 312 -5.54 12.39 7.56
C GLN A 312 -6.03 11.40 6.51
N ASN A 313 -5.14 10.97 5.61
CA ASN A 313 -5.45 9.94 4.61
C ASN A 313 -5.92 8.63 5.27
N GLY A 314 -5.17 8.12 6.25
CA GLY A 314 -5.53 6.90 6.97
C GLY A 314 -6.87 7.02 7.70
N ARG A 315 -7.13 8.14 8.37
CA ARG A 315 -8.41 8.43 9.03
C ARG A 315 -9.57 8.38 8.03
N LYS A 316 -9.45 9.05 6.88
CA LYS A 316 -10.52 9.12 5.88
C LYS A 316 -10.75 7.75 5.23
N ALA A 317 -9.69 7.02 4.90
CA ALA A 317 -9.78 5.66 4.37
C ALA A 317 -10.51 4.71 5.35
N LEU A 318 -10.11 4.69 6.63
CA LEU A 318 -10.74 3.85 7.65
C LEU A 318 -12.20 4.23 7.91
N ALA A 319 -12.52 5.53 7.89
CA ALA A 319 -13.89 5.98 8.04
C ALA A 319 -14.77 5.53 6.85
N GLY A 320 -14.24 5.61 5.63
CA GLY A 320 -14.92 5.10 4.43
C GLY A 320 -15.10 3.59 4.46
N GLN A 321 -14.09 2.83 4.86
CA GLN A 321 -14.22 1.38 5.06
C GLN A 321 -15.30 1.06 6.10
N LEU A 322 -15.30 1.74 7.24
CA LEU A 322 -16.33 1.54 8.27
C LEU A 322 -17.73 1.84 7.75
N THR A 323 -17.90 2.94 7.01
CA THR A 323 -19.18 3.31 6.40
C THR A 323 -19.65 2.22 5.43
N GLY A 324 -18.76 1.70 4.59
CA GLY A 324 -19.07 0.61 3.65
C GLY A 324 -19.42 -0.71 4.36
N LEU A 325 -18.74 -1.05 5.46
CA LEU A 325 -19.03 -2.27 6.23
C LEU A 325 -20.27 -2.15 7.13
N LEU A 326 -20.70 -0.92 7.45
CA LEU A 326 -21.97 -0.66 8.14
C LEU A 326 -23.18 -0.77 7.20
N ASP A 327 -22.98 -0.75 5.87
CA ASP A 327 -24.06 -0.99 4.93
C ASP A 327 -24.55 -2.46 5.03
N PRO A 328 -25.83 -2.69 5.40
CA PRO A 328 -26.36 -4.04 5.50
C PRO A 328 -26.27 -4.85 4.21
N GLN A 329 -26.28 -4.20 3.04
CA GLN A 329 -26.17 -4.88 1.76
C GLN A 329 -24.78 -5.50 1.57
N THR A 330 -23.72 -4.78 1.94
CA THR A 330 -22.34 -5.28 1.90
C THR A 330 -22.19 -6.53 2.76
N PHE A 331 -22.68 -6.50 4.00
CA PHE A 331 -22.62 -7.66 4.89
C PHE A 331 -23.43 -8.85 4.36
N GLN A 332 -24.65 -8.61 3.85
CA GLN A 332 -25.48 -9.66 3.25
C GLN A 332 -24.81 -10.32 2.04
N LEU A 333 -24.10 -9.57 1.21
CA LEU A 333 -23.36 -10.11 0.07
C LEU A 333 -22.20 -11.01 0.52
N VAL A 334 -21.43 -10.59 1.54
CA VAL A 334 -20.36 -11.43 2.11
C VAL A 334 -20.96 -12.72 2.71
N ALA A 335 -22.02 -12.61 3.50
CA ALA A 335 -22.69 -13.76 4.09
C ALA A 335 -23.23 -14.72 2.99
N ALA A 336 -23.84 -14.18 1.94
CA ALA A 336 -24.34 -14.98 0.83
C ALA A 336 -23.22 -15.69 0.05
N ARG A 337 -22.05 -15.06 -0.11
CA ARG A 337 -20.86 -15.68 -0.71
C ARG A 337 -20.38 -16.85 0.14
N GLN A 338 -20.26 -16.67 1.46
CA GLN A 338 -19.88 -17.72 2.40
C GLN A 338 -20.86 -18.89 2.34
N ASP A 339 -22.17 -18.64 2.49
CA ASP A 339 -23.22 -19.64 2.44
C ASP A 339 -23.22 -20.43 1.13
N SER A 340 -23.03 -19.73 0.01
CA SER A 340 -22.97 -20.35 -1.31
C SER A 340 -21.78 -21.30 -1.43
N LEU A 341 -20.60 -20.86 -0.97
CA LEU A 341 -19.39 -21.69 -0.98
C LEU A 341 -19.55 -22.91 -0.09
N GLU A 342 -20.12 -22.78 1.12
CA GLU A 342 -20.38 -23.89 2.02
C GLU A 342 -21.34 -24.92 1.40
N LYS A 343 -22.43 -24.47 0.80
CA LYS A 343 -23.43 -25.33 0.13
C LYS A 343 -22.83 -26.11 -1.05
N GLU A 344 -22.02 -25.43 -1.88
CA GLU A 344 -21.37 -26.09 -3.03
C GLU A 344 -20.28 -27.06 -2.56
N ALA A 345 -19.46 -26.68 -1.58
CA ALA A 345 -18.41 -27.50 -1.02
C ALA A 345 -18.96 -28.76 -0.32
N ALA A 346 -20.13 -28.67 0.32
CA ALA A 346 -20.78 -29.81 0.97
C ALA A 346 -21.16 -30.96 0.00
N LYS A 347 -21.21 -30.67 -1.32
CA LYS A 347 -21.45 -31.70 -2.34
C LYS A 347 -20.23 -32.54 -2.66
N ASP A 348 -19.04 -32.11 -2.25
CA ASP A 348 -17.78 -32.79 -2.51
C ASP A 348 -17.15 -33.28 -1.18
N PRO A 349 -17.00 -34.61 -0.99
CA PRO A 349 -16.45 -35.18 0.24
C PRO A 349 -15.04 -34.67 0.61
N ARG A 350 -14.26 -34.19 -0.36
CA ARG A 350 -12.93 -33.59 -0.13
C ARG A 350 -13.01 -32.35 0.76
N PHE A 351 -14.15 -31.65 0.79
CA PHE A 351 -14.36 -30.40 1.53
C PHE A 351 -15.34 -30.53 2.70
N SER A 352 -15.59 -31.76 3.18
CA SER A 352 -16.55 -32.04 4.27
C SER A 352 -16.25 -31.32 5.59
N GLY A 353 -15.03 -30.84 5.80
CA GLY A 353 -14.61 -30.08 6.99
C GLY A 353 -14.64 -28.56 6.85
N LEU A 354 -15.32 -28.01 5.82
CA LEU A 354 -15.27 -26.57 5.56
C LEU A 354 -15.97 -25.76 6.67
N THR A 355 -17.13 -26.19 7.14
CA THR A 355 -17.85 -25.56 8.26
C THR A 355 -16.99 -25.48 9.53
N GLU A 356 -16.17 -26.53 9.81
CA GLU A 356 -15.24 -26.50 10.93
C GLU A 356 -14.16 -25.43 10.75
N SER A 357 -13.72 -25.17 9.51
CA SER A 357 -12.74 -24.11 9.22
C SER A 357 -13.29 -22.71 9.56
N TYR A 358 -14.54 -22.42 9.27
CA TYR A 358 -15.18 -21.17 9.68
C TYR A 358 -15.26 -21.03 11.21
N ALA A 359 -15.64 -22.11 11.91
CA ALA A 359 -15.68 -22.12 13.37
C ALA A 359 -14.28 -21.94 14.00
N GLN A 360 -13.23 -22.52 13.40
CA GLN A 360 -11.84 -22.36 13.85
C GLN A 360 -11.40 -20.89 13.72
N ILE A 361 -11.73 -20.22 12.61
CA ILE A 361 -11.41 -18.80 12.38
C ILE A 361 -12.14 -17.95 13.42
N GLN A 362 -13.44 -18.12 13.59
CA GLN A 362 -14.20 -17.38 14.59
C GLN A 362 -13.60 -17.52 15.99
N LYS A 363 -13.29 -18.75 16.41
CA LYS A 363 -12.68 -19.01 17.71
C LYS A 363 -11.31 -18.34 17.86
N ALA A 364 -10.46 -18.41 16.82
CA ALA A 364 -9.15 -17.76 16.84
C ALA A 364 -9.27 -16.23 16.97
N ILE A 365 -10.22 -15.62 16.29
CA ILE A 365 -10.53 -14.18 16.40
C ILE A 365 -10.92 -13.83 17.85
N GLU A 366 -11.88 -14.54 18.42
CA GLU A 366 -12.37 -14.30 19.78
C GLU A 366 -11.27 -14.45 20.84
N THR A 367 -10.44 -15.50 20.72
CA THR A 367 -9.39 -15.79 21.71
C THR A 367 -8.12 -14.96 21.51
N GLY A 368 -7.81 -14.53 20.29
CA GLY A 368 -6.61 -13.77 19.95
C GLY A 368 -6.73 -12.25 20.10
N ARG A 369 -7.92 -11.73 20.39
CA ARG A 369 -8.18 -10.27 20.40
C ARG A 369 -7.24 -9.49 21.33
N GLU A 370 -7.06 -9.96 22.57
CA GLU A 370 -6.21 -9.27 23.54
C GLU A 370 -4.71 -9.34 23.15
N ASP A 371 -4.27 -10.48 22.61
CA ASP A 371 -2.90 -10.64 22.12
C ASP A 371 -2.61 -9.71 20.95
N LEU A 372 -3.59 -9.52 20.07
CA LEU A 372 -3.46 -8.60 18.95
C LEU A 372 -3.44 -7.13 19.41
N ILE A 373 -4.23 -6.74 20.40
CA ILE A 373 -4.14 -5.41 21.02
C ILE A 373 -2.75 -5.20 21.60
N ASN A 374 -2.24 -6.15 22.38
CA ASN A 374 -0.89 -6.08 22.95
C ASN A 374 0.18 -5.97 21.87
N TYR A 375 0.02 -6.74 20.78
CA TYR A 375 0.92 -6.64 19.63
C TYR A 375 0.93 -5.24 19.01
N LEU A 376 -0.23 -4.62 18.78
CA LEU A 376 -0.33 -3.27 18.21
C LEU A 376 0.34 -2.22 19.11
N PHE A 377 0.21 -2.35 20.42
CA PHE A 377 0.80 -1.40 21.37
C PHE A 377 2.32 -1.57 21.52
N TYR A 378 2.83 -2.79 21.55
CA TYR A 378 4.26 -3.04 21.80
C TYR A 378 5.08 -3.18 20.53
N GLU A 379 4.55 -3.78 19.47
CA GLU A 379 5.22 -3.90 18.18
C GLU A 379 5.02 -2.67 17.29
N GLY A 380 3.86 -2.04 17.36
CA GLY A 380 3.52 -0.89 16.53
C GLY A 380 3.37 -1.23 15.05
N LEU A 381 3.39 -2.51 14.69
CA LEU A 381 3.16 -3.00 13.34
C LEU A 381 1.76 -3.61 13.30
N VAL A 382 1.04 -3.38 12.22
CA VAL A 382 -0.12 -4.21 11.92
C VAL A 382 0.42 -5.48 11.27
N PRO A 383 0.25 -6.66 11.88
CA PRO A 383 0.70 -7.88 11.22
C PRO A 383 -0.09 -8.05 9.92
N ARG A 384 0.55 -8.63 8.90
CA ARG A 384 -0.18 -9.31 7.84
C ARG A 384 -0.90 -10.50 8.49
N SER A 385 -2.02 -10.24 9.11
CA SER A 385 -2.79 -11.27 9.78
C SER A 385 -4.17 -11.32 9.20
N ALA A 386 -4.76 -12.50 9.18
CA ALA A 386 -6.17 -12.69 8.91
C ALA A 386 -7.09 -11.91 9.87
N LEU A 387 -6.52 -11.31 10.91
CA LEU A 387 -7.25 -10.63 11.97
C LEU A 387 -7.31 -9.11 11.81
N VAL A 388 -6.26 -8.48 11.25
CA VAL A 388 -6.25 -7.03 10.94
C VAL A 388 -5.43 -6.80 9.69
N ARG A 389 -6.05 -6.33 8.64
CA ARG A 389 -5.47 -6.20 7.32
C ARG A 389 -5.56 -4.75 6.84
N GLY A 390 -4.53 -4.28 6.15
CA GLY A 390 -4.59 -3.05 5.36
C GLY A 390 -4.03 -1.79 5.98
N ILE A 391 -3.54 -1.77 7.24
CA ILE A 391 -3.03 -0.54 7.85
C ILE A 391 -1.52 -0.65 8.06
N GLN A 392 -0.77 0.13 7.30
CA GLN A 392 0.70 0.20 7.42
C GLN A 392 1.17 1.28 8.41
N ASN A 393 0.31 2.22 8.81
CA ASN A 393 0.63 3.38 9.64
C ASN A 393 0.26 3.17 11.12
N ARG A 394 1.07 3.72 12.01
CA ARG A 394 1.42 3.27 13.35
C ARG A 394 0.92 4.12 14.53
N PRO A 395 -0.32 4.60 14.63
CA PRO A 395 -0.68 5.51 15.71
C PRO A 395 -0.84 4.85 17.08
N LEU A 396 -0.62 3.53 17.20
CA LEU A 396 -0.83 2.78 18.44
C LEU A 396 0.47 2.40 19.17
N GLY A 397 1.54 2.09 18.45
CA GLY A 397 2.80 1.66 19.05
C GLY A 397 3.71 2.80 19.51
N PHE A 398 4.94 2.45 19.90
CA PHE A 398 5.99 3.42 20.17
C PHE A 398 6.45 4.07 18.87
N ASP A 399 5.80 5.16 18.50
CA ASP A 399 6.00 5.85 17.24
C ASP A 399 7.04 6.97 17.39
N SER A 400 8.28 6.63 17.09
CA SER A 400 9.45 7.50 17.08
C SER A 400 10.49 6.89 16.17
N GLN A 401 11.09 7.68 15.27
CA GLN A 401 12.14 7.19 14.37
C GLN A 401 13.37 6.72 15.17
N LEU A 402 13.71 7.44 16.24
CA LEU A 402 14.83 7.06 17.11
C LEU A 402 14.56 5.74 17.85
N PHE A 403 13.32 5.50 18.26
CA PHE A 403 12.93 4.22 18.83
C PHE A 403 12.98 3.09 17.79
N ARG A 404 12.55 3.33 16.55
CA ARG A 404 12.65 2.35 15.45
C ARG A 404 14.10 1.94 15.20
N PHE A 405 15.04 2.90 15.15
CA PHE A 405 16.47 2.62 15.04
C PHE A 405 16.96 1.79 16.23
N ALA A 406 16.64 2.20 17.47
CA ALA A 406 17.07 1.50 18.67
C ALA A 406 16.56 0.06 18.71
N ARG A 407 15.27 -0.16 18.46
CA ARG A 407 14.66 -1.50 18.40
C ARG A 407 15.28 -2.34 17.27
N GLY A 408 15.48 -1.75 16.09
CA GLY A 408 16.12 -2.43 14.97
C GLY A 408 17.52 -2.94 15.31
N LEU A 409 18.33 -2.13 16.01
CA LEU A 409 19.67 -2.51 16.48
C LEU A 409 19.61 -3.62 17.54
N VAL A 410 18.73 -3.49 18.53
CA VAL A 410 18.54 -4.50 19.58
C VAL A 410 18.17 -5.84 18.98
N ARG A 411 17.21 -5.85 18.06
CA ARG A 411 16.76 -7.06 17.39
C ARG A 411 17.80 -7.64 16.46
N ALA A 412 18.47 -6.81 15.65
CA ALA A 412 19.52 -7.28 14.76
C ALA A 412 20.60 -8.04 15.53
N ALA A 413 21.02 -7.54 16.70
CA ALA A 413 22.04 -8.20 17.53
C ALA A 413 21.57 -9.55 18.11
N VAL A 414 20.30 -9.68 18.43
CA VAL A 414 19.70 -10.95 18.92
C VAL A 414 19.52 -11.94 17.76
N GLU A 415 18.96 -11.47 16.65
CA GLU A 415 18.64 -12.31 15.49
C GLU A 415 19.91 -12.82 14.78
N GLN A 416 20.97 -12.02 14.70
CA GLN A 416 22.26 -12.43 14.13
C GLN A 416 22.92 -13.63 14.86
N LYS A 417 22.56 -13.89 16.12
CA LYS A 417 23.01 -15.08 16.88
C LYS A 417 22.28 -16.37 16.47
N LYS A 418 21.14 -16.25 15.81
CA LYS A 418 20.32 -17.38 15.39
C LYS A 418 20.74 -17.84 13.99
N GLU A 419 20.49 -19.12 13.71
CA GLU A 419 20.48 -19.66 12.35
C GLU A 419 19.47 -18.89 11.48
N ASN A 420 19.76 -18.71 10.18
CA ASN A 420 18.97 -17.83 9.31
C ASN A 420 17.47 -18.17 9.28
N GLU A 421 17.12 -19.46 9.27
CA GLU A 421 15.74 -19.93 9.25
C GLU A 421 14.97 -19.69 10.57
N LYS A 422 15.69 -19.45 11.68
CA LYS A 422 15.13 -19.14 12.99
C LYS A 422 15.01 -17.65 13.26
N ARG A 423 15.53 -16.81 12.36
CA ARG A 423 15.43 -15.36 12.46
C ARG A 423 14.02 -14.88 12.10
N LEU A 424 13.65 -13.74 12.66
CA LEU A 424 12.49 -13.00 12.18
C LEU A 424 12.70 -12.65 10.71
N PRO A 425 11.66 -12.70 9.84
CA PRO A 425 11.79 -12.51 8.39
C PRO A 425 12.58 -11.27 7.99
N GLU A 426 12.33 -10.15 8.67
CA GLU A 426 12.97 -8.86 8.42
C GLU A 426 14.46 -8.81 8.80
N TYR A 427 15.00 -9.83 9.51
CA TYR A 427 16.41 -9.97 9.91
C TYR A 427 17.14 -11.12 9.20
N ARG A 428 16.50 -11.77 8.24
CA ARG A 428 17.13 -12.82 7.42
C ARG A 428 18.16 -12.23 6.47
N GLU A 429 19.07 -13.08 5.96
CA GLU A 429 20.11 -12.64 5.01
C GLU A 429 19.52 -12.01 3.73
N THR A 430 18.36 -12.48 3.26
CA THR A 430 17.65 -11.92 2.10
C THR A 430 17.17 -10.48 2.32
N SER A 431 16.86 -10.11 3.57
CA SER A 431 16.38 -8.77 3.96
C SER A 431 17.51 -7.85 4.44
N ARG A 432 18.75 -8.35 4.55
CA ARG A 432 19.85 -7.64 5.21
C ARG A 432 20.18 -6.29 4.57
N LYS A 433 20.21 -6.22 3.24
CA LYS A 433 20.53 -4.97 2.53
C LYS A 433 19.49 -3.88 2.82
N THR A 434 18.20 -4.24 2.77
CA THR A 434 17.10 -3.32 3.11
C THR A 434 17.15 -2.91 4.58
N LEU A 435 17.41 -3.85 5.50
CA LEU A 435 17.56 -3.54 6.92
C LEU A 435 18.71 -2.56 7.18
N GLU A 436 19.90 -2.79 6.58
CA GLU A 436 21.06 -1.92 6.74
C GLU A 436 20.84 -0.54 6.11
N LEU A 437 20.14 -0.47 4.96
CA LEU A 437 19.74 0.79 4.32
C LEU A 437 18.90 1.64 5.28
N LEU A 438 17.87 1.06 5.88
CA LEU A 438 16.98 1.74 6.83
C LEU A 438 17.68 2.09 8.15
N LEU A 439 18.44 1.15 8.73
CA LEU A 439 19.14 1.39 10.00
C LEU A 439 20.24 2.47 9.89
N PHE A 440 20.81 2.65 8.72
CA PHE A 440 21.89 3.60 8.48
C PHE A 440 21.46 4.81 7.65
N SER A 441 20.15 5.02 7.53
CA SER A 441 19.59 6.22 6.92
C SER A 441 20.13 7.48 7.61
N GLU A 442 20.51 8.48 6.82
CA GLU A 442 20.94 9.81 7.26
C GLU A 442 19.81 10.85 7.12
N ALA A 443 18.59 10.39 6.86
CA ALA A 443 17.43 11.26 6.80
C ALA A 443 17.27 12.09 8.08
N PRO A 444 16.82 13.35 7.98
CA PRO A 444 16.67 14.24 9.13
C PRO A 444 15.70 13.66 10.19
N VAL A 445 16.05 13.82 11.46
CA VAL A 445 15.18 13.48 12.59
C VAL A 445 15.02 14.73 13.47
N TYR A 446 13.78 15.11 13.71
CA TYR A 446 13.42 16.34 14.43
C TYR A 446 13.05 16.04 15.88
N ASP A 447 13.92 16.37 16.83
CA ASP A 447 13.74 16.05 18.26
C ASP A 447 12.43 16.53 18.84
N ASP A 448 12.01 17.73 18.48
CA ASP A 448 10.78 18.35 18.96
C ASP A 448 9.52 17.61 18.48
N LEU A 449 9.53 17.09 17.24
CA LEU A 449 8.47 16.23 16.71
C LEU A 449 8.52 14.83 17.36
N GLU A 450 9.73 14.23 17.45
CA GLU A 450 9.94 12.93 18.11
C GLU A 450 9.43 12.91 19.55
N VAL A 451 9.67 14.00 20.33
CA VAL A 451 9.13 14.13 21.67
C VAL A 451 7.60 14.13 21.67
N GLN A 452 6.93 14.83 20.73
CA GLN A 452 5.47 14.82 20.65
C GLN A 452 4.92 13.43 20.34
N LEU A 453 5.49 12.75 19.35
CA LEU A 453 5.08 11.42 18.90
C LEU A 453 5.27 10.36 20.00
N LEU A 454 6.43 10.37 20.67
CA LEU A 454 6.69 9.43 21.76
C LEU A 454 5.87 9.74 23.01
N THR A 455 5.61 11.02 23.31
CA THR A 455 4.69 11.44 24.40
C THR A 455 3.29 10.87 24.18
N ASP A 456 2.78 10.97 22.95
CA ASP A 456 1.48 10.43 22.58
C ASP A 456 1.44 8.90 22.76
N SER A 457 2.48 8.21 22.29
CA SER A 457 2.60 6.75 22.45
C SER A 457 2.61 6.31 23.91
N LEU A 458 3.39 6.98 24.77
CA LEU A 458 3.44 6.70 26.20
C LEU A 458 2.12 7.03 26.90
N THR A 459 1.45 8.11 26.49
CA THR A 459 0.13 8.48 27.04
C THR A 459 -0.90 7.42 26.67
N ASN A 460 -0.89 6.95 25.42
CA ASN A 460 -1.79 5.91 24.95
C ASN A 460 -1.58 4.58 25.70
N LEU A 461 -0.33 4.23 26.02
CA LEU A 461 0.00 3.08 26.85
C LEU A 461 -0.64 3.17 28.24
N ILE A 462 -0.57 4.35 28.89
CA ILE A 462 -1.22 4.59 30.19
C ILE A 462 -2.76 4.47 30.07
N VAL A 463 -3.34 5.05 29.04
CA VAL A 463 -4.80 4.97 28.82
C VAL A 463 -5.25 3.52 28.67
N ARG A 464 -4.45 2.70 28.01
CA ARG A 464 -4.80 1.29 27.78
C ARG A 464 -4.61 0.40 29.02
N TYR A 465 -3.46 0.49 29.70
CA TYR A 465 -3.09 -0.43 30.77
C TYR A 465 -3.22 0.15 32.17
N GLY A 466 -3.34 1.44 32.29
CA GLY A 466 -3.40 2.15 33.56
C GLY A 466 -2.03 2.55 34.12
N VAL A 467 -2.01 3.56 34.98
CA VAL A 467 -0.78 4.08 35.61
C VAL A 467 -0.16 3.11 36.63
N ASP A 468 -0.96 2.16 37.10
CA ASP A 468 -0.53 1.16 38.11
C ASP A 468 0.02 -0.12 37.51
N ASP A 469 -0.10 -0.30 36.20
CA ASP A 469 0.48 -1.43 35.50
C ASP A 469 2.01 -1.50 35.71
N PRO A 470 2.56 -2.68 36.07
CA PRO A 470 3.99 -2.82 36.36
C PRO A 470 4.89 -2.44 35.18
N VAL A 471 4.49 -2.77 33.93
CA VAL A 471 5.26 -2.45 32.72
C VAL A 471 5.23 -0.95 32.47
N VAL A 472 4.06 -0.33 32.61
CA VAL A 472 3.90 1.13 32.47
C VAL A 472 4.76 1.87 33.49
N LYS A 473 4.76 1.45 34.77
CA LYS A 473 5.61 2.01 35.84
C LYS A 473 7.10 1.91 35.50
N ASP A 474 7.53 0.77 35.05
CA ASP A 474 8.94 0.52 34.69
C ASP A 474 9.37 1.42 33.49
N LEU A 475 8.53 1.52 32.48
CA LEU A 475 8.81 2.34 31.29
C LEU A 475 8.83 3.84 31.61
N LEU A 476 7.92 4.34 32.45
CA LEU A 476 7.83 5.77 32.82
C LEU A 476 8.85 6.18 33.88
N GLN A 477 9.34 5.27 34.72
CA GLN A 477 10.30 5.54 35.79
C GLN A 477 9.87 6.71 36.71
N GLY A 478 8.57 6.79 37.01
CA GLY A 478 7.99 7.84 37.85
C GLY A 478 7.87 9.22 37.22
N LYS A 479 8.07 9.33 35.90
CA LYS A 479 7.97 10.58 35.14
C LYS A 479 6.65 10.69 34.41
N SER A 480 6.29 11.92 34.00
CA SER A 480 5.21 12.11 33.04
C SER A 480 5.60 11.54 31.68
N PRO A 481 4.62 11.19 30.81
CA PRO A 481 4.91 10.77 29.43
C PRO A 481 5.81 11.75 28.67
N HIS A 482 5.55 13.06 28.82
CA HIS A 482 6.34 14.10 28.19
C HIS A 482 7.79 14.14 28.72
N ASP A 483 7.98 14.14 30.05
CA ASP A 483 9.33 14.21 30.63
C ASP A 483 10.13 12.96 30.32
N ARG A 484 9.46 11.80 30.25
CA ARG A 484 10.08 10.55 29.83
C ARG A 484 10.48 10.57 28.36
N ALA A 485 9.59 11.01 27.48
CA ALA A 485 9.90 11.16 26.06
C ALA A 485 11.04 12.14 25.84
N TYR A 486 11.01 13.30 26.49
CA TYR A 486 12.09 14.30 26.40
C TYR A 486 13.44 13.74 26.87
N GLU A 487 13.48 13.02 27.98
CA GLU A 487 14.71 12.38 28.47
C GLU A 487 15.25 11.35 27.46
N LEU A 488 14.40 10.52 26.90
CA LEU A 488 14.79 9.49 25.94
C LEU A 488 15.35 10.12 24.67
N ILE A 489 14.67 11.12 24.12
CA ILE A 489 15.06 11.77 22.87
C ILE A 489 16.30 12.65 23.03
N SER A 490 16.34 13.46 24.09
CA SER A 490 17.49 14.36 24.31
C SER A 490 18.75 13.64 24.76
N GLY A 491 18.60 12.49 25.41
CA GLY A 491 19.74 11.72 25.97
C GLY A 491 20.34 10.69 25.00
N THR A 492 19.68 10.40 23.87
CA THR A 492 20.15 9.34 22.95
C THR A 492 21.18 9.84 21.94
N GLN A 493 22.13 8.96 21.60
CA GLN A 493 23.09 9.11 20.50
C GLN A 493 22.63 8.34 19.23
N VAL A 494 21.46 7.69 19.25
CA VAL A 494 20.95 6.89 18.13
C VAL A 494 20.70 7.74 16.86
N LYS A 495 20.63 9.07 16.96
CA LYS A 495 20.64 9.98 15.81
C LYS A 495 21.91 9.87 14.95
N ASP A 496 23.06 9.65 15.58
CA ASP A 496 24.34 9.53 14.89
C ASP A 496 24.45 8.18 14.17
N VAL A 497 24.57 8.21 12.86
CA VAL A 497 24.73 7.01 12.03
C VAL A 497 25.97 6.20 12.39
N GLN A 498 27.07 6.86 12.81
CA GLN A 498 28.31 6.17 13.21
C GLN A 498 28.10 5.43 14.54
N PHE A 499 27.34 6.01 15.47
CA PHE A 499 26.92 5.33 16.68
C PHE A 499 26.08 4.10 16.39
N ARG A 500 25.11 4.20 15.47
CA ARG A 500 24.29 3.06 15.03
C ARG A 500 25.16 1.96 14.40
N ARG A 501 26.10 2.31 13.52
CA ARG A 501 27.04 1.35 12.90
C ARG A 501 27.90 0.64 13.93
N LYS A 502 28.42 1.38 14.93
CA LYS A 502 29.20 0.82 16.02
C LYS A 502 28.41 -0.19 16.83
N LEU A 503 27.16 0.12 17.19
CA LEU A 503 26.28 -0.81 17.93
C LEU A 503 25.93 -2.05 17.10
N TYR A 504 25.62 -1.87 15.82
CA TYR A 504 25.31 -2.96 14.90
C TYR A 504 26.47 -3.93 14.76
N GLN A 505 27.69 -3.42 14.55
CA GLN A 505 28.90 -4.24 14.43
C GLN A 505 29.29 -4.92 15.75
N GLY A 506 29.14 -4.21 16.87
CA GLY A 506 29.48 -4.74 18.20
C GLY A 506 28.43 -5.73 18.77
N GLY A 507 27.24 -5.77 18.18
CA GLY A 507 26.19 -6.71 18.54
C GLY A 507 25.78 -6.64 20.02
N LEU A 508 25.42 -7.78 20.60
CA LEU A 508 24.90 -7.84 21.98
C LEU A 508 25.90 -7.30 23.02
N GLN A 509 27.22 -7.44 22.81
CA GLN A 509 28.20 -6.90 23.74
C GLN A 509 28.11 -5.38 23.82
N ALA A 510 28.13 -4.69 22.66
CA ALA A 510 28.05 -3.24 22.61
C ALA A 510 26.71 -2.69 23.16
N LEU A 511 25.61 -3.43 22.93
CA LEU A 511 24.30 -3.08 23.47
C LEU A 511 24.23 -3.22 25.01
N ASN A 512 24.89 -4.21 25.58
CA ASN A 512 24.94 -4.37 27.04
C ASN A 512 25.81 -3.32 27.72
N GLU A 513 26.88 -2.93 27.06
CA GLU A 513 27.88 -1.94 27.59
C GLU A 513 27.40 -0.49 27.45
N THR A 514 26.51 -0.20 26.47
CA THR A 514 26.01 1.18 26.28
C THR A 514 25.07 1.62 27.41
N THR A 515 25.13 2.88 27.76
CA THR A 515 24.21 3.53 28.72
C THR A 515 23.15 4.38 27.99
N ASP A 516 23.06 4.31 26.67
CA ASP A 516 22.13 5.09 25.87
C ASP A 516 20.69 4.83 26.32
N PRO A 517 19.91 5.87 26.69
CA PRO A 517 18.58 5.68 27.28
C PRO A 517 17.56 5.09 26.29
N MET A 518 17.65 5.41 24.98
CA MET A 518 16.73 4.88 23.98
C MET A 518 17.02 3.39 23.70
N ILE A 519 18.29 2.98 23.67
CA ILE A 519 18.67 1.57 23.55
C ILE A 519 18.17 0.79 24.78
N LYS A 520 18.34 1.32 25.99
CA LYS A 520 17.83 0.66 27.23
C LYS A 520 16.30 0.56 27.21
N PHE A 521 15.62 1.60 26.76
CA PHE A 521 14.17 1.59 26.60
C PHE A 521 13.71 0.54 25.56
N ALA A 522 14.38 0.44 24.42
CA ALA A 522 14.09 -0.58 23.41
C ALA A 522 14.34 -2.00 23.93
N MET A 523 15.41 -2.23 24.74
CA MET A 523 15.66 -3.51 25.38
C MET A 523 14.58 -3.88 26.39
N ALA A 524 14.12 -2.93 27.21
CA ALA A 524 13.09 -3.14 28.21
C ALA A 524 11.72 -3.53 27.61
N THR A 525 11.42 -3.02 26.40
CA THR A 525 10.13 -3.31 25.71
C THR A 525 10.17 -4.58 24.85
N ASP A 526 11.36 -5.06 24.43
CA ASP A 526 11.49 -6.09 23.39
C ASP A 526 10.95 -7.46 23.81
N GLU A 527 11.10 -7.86 25.07
CA GLU A 527 10.58 -9.16 25.54
C GLU A 527 9.05 -9.21 25.49
N THR A 528 8.37 -8.14 25.97
CA THR A 528 6.92 -8.05 25.94
C THR A 528 6.39 -8.00 24.50
N ALA A 529 7.06 -7.23 23.64
CA ALA A 529 6.74 -7.14 22.22
C ALA A 529 6.89 -8.50 21.51
N ARG A 530 7.96 -9.24 21.78
CA ARG A 530 8.17 -10.59 21.22
C ARG A 530 7.14 -11.60 21.67
N ARG A 531 6.73 -11.57 22.95
CA ARG A 531 5.65 -12.46 23.46
C ARG A 531 4.33 -12.18 22.77
N ALA A 532 3.94 -10.90 22.65
CA ALA A 532 2.74 -10.50 21.93
C ALA A 532 2.80 -10.92 20.45
N ARG A 533 3.95 -10.74 19.81
CA ARG A 533 4.18 -11.16 18.42
C ARG A 533 4.01 -12.68 18.27
N GLN A 534 4.63 -13.48 19.15
CA GLN A 534 4.53 -14.93 19.08
C GLN A 534 3.09 -15.40 19.22
N ALA A 535 2.33 -14.86 20.18
CA ALA A 535 0.93 -15.23 20.38
C ALA A 535 0.08 -14.93 19.13
N VAL A 536 0.27 -13.74 18.51
CA VAL A 536 -0.43 -13.39 17.27
C VAL A 536 -0.01 -14.29 16.09
N GLU A 537 1.27 -14.63 15.96
CA GLU A 537 1.75 -15.50 14.89
C GLU A 537 1.21 -16.94 15.00
N GLU A 538 1.04 -17.45 16.23
CA GLU A 538 0.40 -18.75 16.49
C GLU A 538 -1.09 -18.74 16.13
N GLN A 539 -1.82 -17.67 16.46
CA GLN A 539 -3.23 -17.50 16.06
C GLN A 539 -3.36 -17.36 14.53
N ASN A 540 -2.46 -16.63 13.92
CA ASN A 540 -2.42 -16.48 12.46
C ASN A 540 -2.20 -17.82 11.75
N GLU A 541 -1.38 -18.73 12.28
CA GLU A 541 -1.18 -20.07 11.70
C GLU A 541 -2.48 -20.90 11.74
N VAL A 542 -3.26 -20.79 12.82
CA VAL A 542 -4.59 -21.43 12.90
C VAL A 542 -5.52 -20.88 11.80
N CYS A 543 -5.62 -19.56 11.71
CA CYS A 543 -6.44 -18.90 10.69
C CYS A 543 -5.96 -19.25 9.28
N GLN A 544 -4.66 -19.18 8.99
CA GLN A 544 -4.09 -19.47 7.68
C GLN A 544 -4.38 -20.91 7.24
N THR A 545 -4.28 -21.87 8.17
CA THR A 545 -4.60 -23.27 7.87
C THR A 545 -6.08 -23.44 7.51
N ALA A 546 -6.99 -22.77 8.23
CA ALA A 546 -8.42 -22.80 7.96
C ALA A 546 -8.79 -22.08 6.65
N TYR A 547 -8.24 -20.89 6.43
CA TYR A 547 -8.44 -20.13 5.18
C TYR A 547 -7.88 -20.86 3.95
N ALA A 548 -6.73 -21.54 4.08
CA ALA A 548 -6.19 -22.35 2.97
C ALA A 548 -7.14 -23.47 2.53
N ARG A 549 -7.93 -24.06 3.47
CA ARG A 549 -8.98 -25.03 3.11
C ARG A 549 -10.14 -24.37 2.39
N ILE A 550 -10.57 -23.19 2.84
CA ILE A 550 -11.62 -22.38 2.20
C ILE A 550 -11.19 -22.00 0.78
N ALA A 551 -9.97 -21.49 0.62
CA ALA A 551 -9.42 -21.12 -0.68
C ALA A 551 -9.31 -22.31 -1.64
N LYS A 552 -8.85 -23.49 -1.16
CA LYS A 552 -8.82 -24.72 -1.97
C LYS A 552 -10.21 -25.15 -2.44
N ALA A 553 -11.21 -25.06 -1.57
CA ALA A 553 -12.60 -25.35 -1.95
C ALA A 553 -13.10 -24.36 -3.02
N LYS A 554 -12.85 -23.06 -2.84
CA LYS A 554 -13.22 -22.02 -3.80
C LYS A 554 -12.53 -22.22 -5.14
N LEU A 555 -11.23 -22.49 -5.17
CA LEU A 555 -10.47 -22.79 -6.40
C LEU A 555 -11.01 -24.04 -7.12
N ALA A 556 -11.37 -25.07 -6.39
CA ALA A 556 -11.92 -26.30 -6.98
C ALA A 556 -13.32 -26.09 -7.59
N ILE A 557 -14.11 -25.16 -7.04
CA ILE A 557 -15.48 -24.86 -7.48
C ILE A 557 -15.47 -23.81 -8.59
N GLN A 558 -14.69 -22.73 -8.45
CA GLN A 558 -14.69 -21.59 -9.36
C GLN A 558 -13.54 -21.63 -10.39
N GLY A 559 -12.58 -22.55 -10.23
CA GLY A 559 -11.44 -22.67 -11.14
C GLY A 559 -10.52 -21.45 -11.11
N HIS A 560 -9.95 -21.11 -12.28
CA HIS A 560 -9.02 -19.99 -12.45
C HIS A 560 -9.70 -18.61 -12.63
N GLU A 561 -11.00 -18.52 -12.42
CA GLU A 561 -11.76 -17.26 -12.47
C GLU A 561 -11.65 -16.46 -11.17
N PHE A 562 -10.83 -16.93 -10.21
CA PHE A 562 -10.63 -16.32 -8.92
C PHE A 562 -9.17 -15.87 -8.75
N ALA A 563 -8.96 -14.55 -8.60
CA ALA A 563 -7.65 -13.96 -8.31
C ALA A 563 -7.32 -14.06 -6.81
N PRO A 564 -6.02 -14.19 -6.44
CA PRO A 564 -5.62 -14.15 -5.04
C PRO A 564 -5.72 -12.72 -4.49
N ASP A 565 -5.90 -12.61 -3.17
CA ASP A 565 -5.84 -11.33 -2.47
C ASP A 565 -4.50 -10.62 -2.69
N ALA A 566 -4.52 -9.29 -2.60
CA ALA A 566 -3.34 -8.45 -2.70
C ALA A 566 -2.37 -8.70 -1.53
N THR A 567 -1.05 -8.63 -1.79
CA THR A 567 0.01 -8.97 -0.82
C THR A 567 1.23 -8.07 -0.93
N PHE A 568 1.07 -6.87 -1.47
CA PHE A 568 2.16 -5.95 -1.82
C PHE A 568 3.21 -6.60 -2.73
N SER A 569 2.75 -7.42 -3.65
CA SER A 569 3.53 -8.00 -4.74
C SER A 569 2.93 -7.61 -6.08
N LEU A 570 3.76 -7.64 -7.14
CA LEU A 570 3.33 -7.17 -8.45
C LEU A 570 2.11 -7.94 -8.98
N ARG A 571 1.10 -7.21 -9.39
CA ARG A 571 -0.18 -7.70 -9.92
C ARG A 571 -0.62 -6.90 -11.14
N LEU A 572 -1.48 -7.54 -11.92
CA LEU A 572 -2.19 -6.93 -13.02
C LEU A 572 -3.67 -6.82 -12.65
N SER A 573 -4.24 -5.64 -12.73
CA SER A 573 -5.69 -5.42 -12.78
C SER A 573 -6.06 -4.69 -14.06
N PHE A 574 -7.33 -4.71 -14.44
CA PHE A 574 -7.80 -4.06 -15.66
C PHE A 574 -9.26 -3.65 -15.54
N GLY A 575 -9.67 -2.73 -16.38
CA GLY A 575 -11.02 -2.22 -16.44
C GLY A 575 -11.17 -1.20 -17.54
N THR A 576 -12.34 -0.67 -17.71
CA THR A 576 -12.64 0.33 -18.74
C THR A 576 -12.68 1.74 -18.14
N THR A 577 -12.31 2.71 -18.95
CA THR A 577 -12.37 4.13 -18.58
C THR A 577 -13.82 4.60 -18.72
N ASP A 578 -14.59 4.59 -17.61
CA ASP A 578 -16.04 4.78 -17.67
C ASP A 578 -16.55 5.81 -16.66
N ARG A 579 -17.50 6.64 -17.13
CA ARG A 579 -18.35 7.47 -16.29
C ARG A 579 -19.20 6.63 -15.32
N TYR A 580 -19.76 7.25 -14.30
CA TYR A 580 -20.70 6.57 -13.38
C TYR A 580 -21.83 7.49 -12.93
N GLU A 581 -22.86 6.90 -12.34
CA GLU A 581 -24.02 7.62 -11.80
C GLU A 581 -23.92 7.76 -10.28
N GLU A 582 -24.05 9.00 -9.77
CA GLU A 582 -24.07 9.31 -8.36
C GLU A 582 -25.16 10.34 -8.06
N ASP A 583 -26.07 10.04 -7.15
CA ASP A 583 -27.19 10.91 -6.75
C ASP A 583 -28.01 11.46 -7.92
N GLY A 584 -28.20 10.62 -8.95
CA GLY A 584 -28.93 10.98 -10.18
C GLY A 584 -28.19 11.92 -11.13
N LYS A 585 -26.86 12.07 -10.95
CA LYS A 585 -25.99 12.83 -11.82
C LYS A 585 -24.98 11.90 -12.47
N THR A 586 -24.70 12.13 -13.74
CA THR A 586 -23.61 11.45 -14.43
C THR A 586 -22.29 12.15 -14.08
N ILE A 587 -21.38 11.41 -13.47
CA ILE A 587 -20.02 11.84 -13.18
C ILE A 587 -19.13 11.48 -14.38
N PRO A 588 -18.46 12.45 -15.03
CA PRO A 588 -17.68 12.19 -16.24
C PRO A 588 -16.47 11.31 -15.99
N ALA A 589 -16.02 10.57 -17.01
CA ALA A 589 -14.80 9.76 -16.90
C ALA A 589 -13.52 10.60 -16.84
N PHE A 590 -13.55 11.82 -17.32
CA PHE A 590 -12.39 12.73 -17.38
C PHE A 590 -12.70 14.09 -16.75
N THR A 591 -11.69 14.65 -16.09
CA THR A 591 -11.59 16.08 -15.76
C THR A 591 -10.65 16.76 -16.76
N ASP A 592 -10.60 18.10 -16.76
CA ASP A 592 -9.73 18.87 -17.64
C ASP A 592 -9.13 20.11 -16.93
N PHE A 593 -8.19 20.81 -17.58
CA PHE A 593 -7.61 22.03 -17.00
C PHE A 593 -8.63 23.15 -16.79
N ALA A 594 -9.70 23.23 -17.60
CA ALA A 594 -10.75 24.22 -17.37
C ALA A 594 -11.43 23.96 -16.01
N GLY A 595 -11.73 22.69 -15.70
CA GLY A 595 -12.29 22.26 -14.42
C GLY A 595 -11.41 22.59 -13.23
N LEU A 596 -10.08 22.40 -13.32
CA LEU A 596 -9.11 22.78 -12.28
C LEU A 596 -9.26 24.27 -11.91
N TYR A 597 -9.19 25.15 -12.92
CA TYR A 597 -9.28 26.59 -12.68
C TYR A 597 -10.68 27.03 -12.22
N GLN A 598 -11.73 26.31 -12.66
CA GLN A 598 -13.07 26.54 -12.17
C GLN A 598 -13.21 26.15 -10.70
N ARG A 599 -12.65 25.00 -10.28
CA ARG A 599 -12.66 24.53 -8.90
C ARG A 599 -11.91 25.52 -7.99
N ALA A 600 -10.73 25.96 -8.38
CA ALA A 600 -9.98 26.99 -7.66
C ALA A 600 -10.78 28.29 -7.49
N ALA A 601 -11.42 28.76 -8.56
CA ALA A 601 -12.23 29.96 -8.54
C ALA A 601 -13.48 29.84 -7.65
N GLN A 602 -14.13 28.68 -7.62
CA GLN A 602 -15.27 28.39 -6.72
C GLN A 602 -14.91 28.52 -5.24
N HIS A 603 -13.65 28.28 -4.90
CA HIS A 603 -13.10 28.42 -3.55
C HIS A 603 -12.25 29.68 -3.37
N GLU A 604 -12.44 30.69 -4.24
CA GLU A 604 -11.73 31.99 -4.18
C GLU A 604 -10.21 31.86 -4.21
N ASN A 605 -9.68 30.77 -4.78
CA ASN A 605 -8.26 30.39 -4.80
C ASN A 605 -7.63 30.45 -3.38
N GLN A 606 -8.36 29.94 -2.37
CA GLN A 606 -7.89 29.84 -1.00
C GLN A 606 -7.53 28.38 -0.66
N ALA A 607 -6.55 28.19 0.22
CA ALA A 607 -6.14 26.87 0.65
C ALA A 607 -7.34 26.06 1.21
N PRO A 608 -7.43 24.76 0.86
CA PRO A 608 -6.50 23.94 0.09
C PRO A 608 -6.74 23.95 -1.44
N PHE A 609 -7.55 24.88 -1.95
CA PHE A 609 -7.89 25.01 -3.39
C PHE A 609 -7.12 26.15 -4.08
N ASP A 610 -6.03 26.60 -3.49
CA ASP A 610 -5.15 27.62 -4.08
C ASP A 610 -4.18 26.97 -5.08
N LEU A 611 -3.99 27.63 -6.21
CA LEU A 611 -3.05 27.18 -7.24
C LEU A 611 -1.68 27.84 -7.05
N PRO A 612 -0.58 27.11 -7.30
CA PRO A 612 0.75 27.70 -7.30
C PRO A 612 0.83 28.87 -8.27
N LYS A 613 1.61 29.91 -7.92
CA LYS A 613 1.76 31.11 -8.75
C LYS A 613 2.12 30.78 -10.21
N ARG A 614 2.97 29.79 -10.42
CA ARG A 614 3.38 29.32 -11.75
C ARG A 614 2.16 28.88 -12.59
N TRP A 615 1.21 28.16 -12.02
CA TRP A 615 -0.01 27.70 -12.69
C TRP A 615 -0.93 28.86 -13.06
N LEU A 616 -1.04 29.89 -12.19
CA LEU A 616 -1.80 31.09 -12.48
C LEU A 616 -1.17 31.91 -13.62
N ASP A 617 0.16 32.13 -13.58
CA ASP A 617 0.90 32.92 -14.57
C ASP A 617 0.89 32.24 -15.96
N ARG A 618 0.88 30.90 -16.00
CA ARG A 618 0.97 30.11 -17.25
C ARG A 618 -0.37 29.58 -17.76
N ARG A 619 -1.48 29.97 -17.13
CA ARG A 619 -2.83 29.51 -17.51
C ARG A 619 -3.13 29.65 -19.00
N SER A 620 -2.71 30.77 -19.61
CA SER A 620 -2.99 31.04 -21.03
C SER A 620 -2.16 30.16 -21.98
N ALA A 621 -1.14 29.48 -21.51
CA ALA A 621 -0.32 28.56 -22.29
C ALA A 621 -0.89 27.12 -22.32
N LEU A 622 -1.87 26.83 -21.48
CA LEU A 622 -2.51 25.51 -21.40
C LEU A 622 -3.73 25.42 -22.32
N ASN A 623 -3.93 24.26 -22.93
CA ASN A 623 -5.20 23.95 -23.58
C ASN A 623 -6.23 23.58 -22.49
N PRO A 624 -7.29 24.36 -22.31
CA PRO A 624 -8.27 24.14 -21.22
C PRO A 624 -9.01 22.80 -21.32
N HIS A 625 -9.01 22.16 -22.49
CA HIS A 625 -9.72 20.90 -22.74
C HIS A 625 -8.80 19.68 -22.71
N THR A 626 -7.52 19.84 -22.41
CA THR A 626 -6.64 18.68 -22.17
C THR A 626 -7.11 17.94 -20.94
N PRO A 627 -7.40 16.62 -21.05
CA PRO A 627 -7.79 15.79 -19.90
C PRO A 627 -6.74 15.81 -18.81
N PHE A 628 -7.19 15.94 -17.54
CA PHE A 628 -6.29 16.09 -16.39
C PHE A 628 -6.23 14.83 -15.53
N ASN A 629 -7.37 14.41 -15.00
CA ASN A 629 -7.48 13.10 -14.34
C ASN A 629 -8.56 12.29 -15.03
N PHE A 630 -8.47 10.97 -14.92
CA PHE A 630 -9.51 10.06 -15.40
C PHE A 630 -9.79 8.94 -14.40
N VAL A 631 -10.94 8.31 -14.58
CA VAL A 631 -11.37 7.17 -13.76
C VAL A 631 -11.57 5.92 -14.60
N SER A 632 -11.29 4.77 -13.97
CA SER A 632 -11.55 3.46 -14.57
C SER A 632 -12.17 2.48 -13.58
N THR A 633 -12.75 1.40 -14.10
CA THR A 633 -13.30 0.29 -13.30
C THR A 633 -12.23 -0.71 -12.87
N ALA A 634 -10.94 -0.45 -13.14
CA ALA A 634 -9.85 -1.33 -12.72
C ALA A 634 -9.84 -1.49 -11.20
N ASP A 635 -9.65 -2.73 -10.76
CA ASP A 635 -9.53 -3.04 -9.34
C ASP A 635 -8.27 -2.40 -8.74
N SER A 636 -8.41 -1.70 -7.61
CA SER A 636 -7.32 -0.95 -6.98
C SER A 636 -7.49 -0.85 -5.47
N THR A 637 -6.37 -0.88 -4.76
CA THR A 637 -6.28 -0.62 -3.31
C THR A 637 -4.97 0.08 -2.99
N GLY A 638 -4.79 0.54 -1.74
CA GLY A 638 -3.55 1.15 -1.26
C GLY A 638 -2.32 0.32 -1.61
N GLY A 639 -1.20 0.97 -2.00
CA GLY A 639 -0.01 0.33 -2.57
C GLY A 639 0.04 0.39 -4.11
N ASN A 640 -1.11 0.53 -4.77
CA ASN A 640 -1.17 0.82 -6.21
C ASN A 640 -0.83 2.28 -6.56
N SER A 641 -0.71 3.16 -5.58
CA SER A 641 -0.20 4.52 -5.80
C SER A 641 1.10 4.49 -6.60
N GLY A 642 1.15 5.21 -7.73
CA GLY A 642 2.27 5.23 -8.67
C GLY A 642 2.26 4.11 -9.71
N SER A 643 1.29 3.22 -9.70
CA SER A 643 1.15 2.18 -10.74
C SER A 643 0.92 2.81 -12.10
N PRO A 644 1.66 2.39 -13.14
CA PRO A 644 1.36 2.78 -14.50
C PRO A 644 0.00 2.25 -14.92
N VAL A 645 -0.76 3.11 -15.60
CA VAL A 645 -1.94 2.72 -16.37
C VAL A 645 -1.53 2.65 -17.83
N VAL A 646 -1.74 1.49 -18.46
CA VAL A 646 -1.35 1.27 -19.87
C VAL A 646 -2.54 0.88 -20.73
N ASN A 647 -2.46 1.18 -22.03
CA ASN A 647 -3.42 0.74 -23.03
C ASN A 647 -3.10 -0.68 -23.54
N ARG A 648 -3.89 -1.19 -24.50
CA ARG A 648 -3.68 -2.51 -25.13
C ARG A 648 -2.33 -2.67 -25.82
N LYS A 649 -1.65 -1.56 -26.20
CA LYS A 649 -0.34 -1.58 -26.82
C LYS A 649 0.81 -1.63 -25.79
N GLY A 650 0.50 -1.55 -24.48
CA GLY A 650 1.49 -1.40 -23.42
C GLY A 650 2.08 0.01 -23.33
N GLU A 651 1.42 1.03 -23.92
CA GLU A 651 1.84 2.42 -23.81
C GLU A 651 1.30 3.02 -22.50
N PHE A 652 2.10 3.85 -21.84
CA PHE A 652 1.72 4.57 -20.64
C PHE A 652 0.68 5.64 -20.97
N VAL A 653 -0.53 5.51 -20.47
CA VAL A 653 -1.65 6.45 -20.67
C VAL A 653 -1.99 7.25 -19.41
N GLY A 654 -1.44 6.88 -18.27
CA GLY A 654 -1.62 7.59 -17.01
C GLY A 654 -0.95 6.91 -15.84
N ILE A 655 -1.06 7.51 -14.67
CA ILE A 655 -0.53 7.00 -13.42
C ILE A 655 -1.63 7.01 -12.35
N LEU A 656 -1.86 5.86 -11.74
CA LEU A 656 -2.84 5.71 -10.69
C LEU A 656 -2.35 6.37 -9.40
N PHE A 657 -3.24 7.13 -8.73
CA PHE A 657 -2.87 7.79 -7.49
C PHE A 657 -3.90 7.65 -6.37
N ASP A 658 -5.18 7.39 -6.70
CA ASP A 658 -6.26 7.36 -5.71
C ASP A 658 -7.41 6.43 -6.17
N GLY A 659 -8.43 6.34 -5.35
CA GLY A 659 -9.76 5.83 -5.66
C GLY A 659 -10.82 6.80 -5.16
N ASN A 660 -12.05 6.71 -5.67
CA ASN A 660 -13.16 7.48 -5.10
C ASN A 660 -13.65 6.85 -3.77
N ILE A 661 -14.45 7.59 -2.99
CA ILE A 661 -14.90 7.15 -1.65
C ILE A 661 -15.66 5.81 -1.72
N GLN A 662 -16.36 5.53 -2.81
CA GLN A 662 -17.08 4.29 -3.03
C GLN A 662 -16.16 3.09 -3.28
N SER A 663 -14.87 3.32 -3.55
CA SER A 663 -13.88 2.26 -3.70
C SER A 663 -13.30 1.76 -2.37
N LEU A 664 -13.46 2.46 -1.26
CA LEU A 664 -12.82 2.11 0.02
C LEU A 664 -13.25 0.74 0.60
N PRO A 665 -14.48 0.23 0.39
CA PRO A 665 -14.86 -1.12 0.82
C PRO A 665 -14.38 -2.24 -0.11
N VAL A 666 -13.76 -1.93 -1.27
CA VAL A 666 -13.36 -2.96 -2.26
C VAL A 666 -12.32 -3.94 -1.74
N ASP A 667 -11.66 -3.64 -0.64
CA ASP A 667 -10.76 -4.58 0.05
C ASP A 667 -11.49 -5.87 0.45
N TYR A 668 -12.78 -5.78 0.71
CA TYR A 668 -13.65 -6.91 1.11
C TYR A 668 -14.63 -7.33 0.02
N LEU A 669 -15.12 -6.38 -0.75
CA LEU A 669 -16.15 -6.60 -1.77
C LEU A 669 -15.95 -5.66 -2.95
N TYR A 670 -15.47 -6.19 -4.08
CA TYR A 670 -15.36 -5.42 -5.31
C TYR A 670 -16.74 -5.09 -5.90
N THR A 671 -16.89 -3.87 -6.40
CA THR A 671 -18.03 -3.40 -7.18
C THR A 671 -17.58 -2.37 -8.21
N ASP A 672 -18.11 -2.43 -9.42
CA ASP A 672 -17.85 -1.50 -10.51
C ASP A 672 -18.99 -0.48 -10.74
N LYS A 673 -20.03 -0.51 -9.89
CA LYS A 673 -21.19 0.40 -10.05
C LYS A 673 -20.78 1.86 -9.92
N GLN A 674 -20.07 2.19 -8.82
CA GLN A 674 -19.61 3.55 -8.52
C GLN A 674 -18.13 3.60 -8.15
N ALA A 675 -17.55 2.49 -7.65
CA ALA A 675 -16.14 2.43 -7.31
C ALA A 675 -15.28 2.66 -8.56
N ARG A 676 -14.30 3.57 -8.43
CA ARG A 676 -13.39 3.94 -9.52
C ARG A 676 -11.97 4.10 -9.00
N ALA A 677 -11.02 3.60 -9.77
CA ALA A 677 -9.62 3.95 -9.67
C ALA A 677 -9.39 5.29 -10.36
N VAL A 678 -8.60 6.18 -9.75
CA VAL A 678 -8.35 7.56 -10.23
C VAL A 678 -6.90 7.70 -10.68
N ALA A 679 -6.66 8.22 -11.88
CA ALA A 679 -5.34 8.36 -12.47
C ALA A 679 -5.08 9.77 -13.02
N VAL A 680 -3.81 10.20 -12.99
CA VAL A 680 -3.34 11.38 -13.72
C VAL A 680 -3.15 11.02 -15.18
N ASP A 681 -3.70 11.79 -16.09
CA ASP A 681 -3.63 11.55 -17.54
C ASP A 681 -2.24 11.87 -18.12
N SER A 682 -1.72 11.01 -18.98
CA SER A 682 -0.42 11.22 -19.64
C SER A 682 -0.34 12.54 -20.41
N ARG A 683 -1.46 12.98 -21.00
CA ARG A 683 -1.56 14.27 -21.71
C ARG A 683 -1.35 15.46 -20.79
N ALA A 684 -1.95 15.42 -19.59
CA ALA A 684 -1.75 16.45 -18.58
C ALA A 684 -0.31 16.51 -18.09
N ILE A 685 0.31 15.36 -17.87
CA ILE A 685 1.72 15.29 -17.45
C ILE A 685 2.61 15.97 -18.49
N LEU A 686 2.49 15.59 -19.77
CA LEU A 686 3.29 16.15 -20.83
C LEU A 686 3.04 17.66 -21.01
N GLU A 687 1.79 18.10 -20.99
CA GLU A 687 1.44 19.52 -21.16
C GLU A 687 1.89 20.36 -19.97
N ALA A 688 1.79 19.84 -18.74
CA ALA A 688 2.29 20.54 -17.56
C ALA A 688 3.82 20.70 -17.60
N LEU A 689 4.56 19.63 -17.93
CA LEU A 689 6.03 19.67 -18.05
C LEU A 689 6.49 20.65 -19.13
N ASP A 690 5.80 20.70 -20.28
CA ASP A 690 6.18 21.58 -21.39
C ASP A 690 5.74 23.03 -21.15
N ASN A 691 4.48 23.26 -20.82
CA ASN A 691 3.87 24.60 -20.80
C ASN A 691 3.94 25.31 -19.44
N VAL A 692 3.84 24.57 -18.31
CA VAL A 692 3.88 25.16 -16.96
C VAL A 692 5.30 25.18 -16.42
N TYR A 693 5.96 24.02 -16.43
CA TYR A 693 7.32 23.89 -15.87
C TYR A 693 8.41 24.26 -16.87
N GLN A 694 8.12 24.26 -18.16
CA GLN A 694 9.04 24.60 -19.25
C GLN A 694 10.30 23.71 -19.27
N ILE A 695 10.09 22.38 -19.19
CA ILE A 695 11.12 21.37 -19.12
C ILE A 695 11.06 20.46 -20.38
N PRO A 696 11.36 20.97 -21.58
CA PRO A 696 11.25 20.21 -22.81
C PRO A 696 12.23 19.03 -22.87
N ALA A 697 13.29 19.04 -22.08
CA ALA A 697 14.23 17.93 -21.98
C ALA A 697 13.57 16.65 -21.42
N LEU A 698 12.76 16.79 -20.35
CA LEU A 698 11.99 15.65 -19.79
C LEU A 698 10.89 15.21 -20.77
N VAL A 699 10.19 16.13 -21.42
CA VAL A 699 9.18 15.78 -22.44
C VAL A 699 9.82 14.98 -23.58
N THR A 700 11.00 15.38 -24.02
CA THR A 700 11.77 14.66 -25.06
C THR A 700 12.16 13.26 -24.59
N GLU A 701 12.63 13.13 -23.35
CA GLU A 701 13.02 11.82 -22.78
C GLU A 701 11.82 10.88 -22.67
N LEU A 702 10.67 11.36 -22.17
CA LEU A 702 9.44 10.59 -22.00
C LEU A 702 8.81 10.14 -23.33
N THR A 703 8.85 11.00 -24.35
CA THR A 703 8.18 10.72 -25.64
C THR A 703 9.10 10.12 -26.69
N GLY A 704 10.43 10.18 -26.50
CA GLY A 704 11.41 9.82 -27.52
C GLY A 704 11.40 10.75 -28.75
N LYS A 705 10.68 11.87 -28.72
CA LYS A 705 10.57 12.86 -29.79
C LYS A 705 11.29 14.13 -29.37
N ARG A 706 12.17 14.67 -30.23
CA ARG A 706 12.73 16.03 -29.98
C ARG A 706 11.58 17.02 -29.99
N ALA A 707 11.55 17.91 -29.02
CA ALA A 707 10.68 19.09 -29.05
C ALA A 707 10.98 19.90 -30.37
N ASN A 708 9.94 20.16 -31.15
CA ASN A 708 10.04 20.91 -32.39
C ASN A 708 10.36 22.39 -32.12
#